data_e9f2a93b7165ba1ad70e9eb2af432ee8
#
_entry.id   e9f2a93b7165ba1ad70e9eb2af432ee8
#
_cell.length_a   1.000
_cell.length_b   1.000
_cell.length_c   1.000
_cell.angle_alpha   90.00
_cell.angle_beta   90.00
_cell.angle_gamma   90.00
#
_symmetry.space_group_name_H-M   'P 1'
#
loop_
_entity.id
_entity.type
_entity.pdbx_description
1 polymer ?
#
loop_
_entity_poly.entity_id
_entity_poly.type
_entity_poly.pdbx_seq_one_letter_code
_entity_poly.pdbx_strand_id
1 'polypeptide(L)'
;MKPRSVIVGLTLAFAMVATSLSAQERRPLDHPDYDVWNRIDGERLAPDGDWVVYALVPGDGDKTLVLRETRSSGEWRRPRGTEARFTANSRWVVFTVEPSAVDAAKAEGSKGDALPKDSLAMVELGALTPGAEPGGYVAGRVKSFSVPEDEGEWVAYLLEAPAEDDDAPESGEEEPEVEDEAHDKDEGTELILRHLASSTEFRFRGVTAYGFSRDGANLYYTVSSEDGAADGAYRVEVESGVVTSLATGEGKYTQLVVDESGRRAAFLTNKDDWEDEQPSFTLYVDDAPLASEGDPGIPEGWWVNQKGDVTFSDDGSKVFFGTAPRPAPEPEDEIDEEDEVTLDVWNWQDPYIMPMQLIQAESERDRAYAAVVPSDGGPVIQLGTLDLPNVTVGSDGDAPVALGTTGLPYRQLVSWDGRYADYYTIDVNDGTRKLVAERVRSGRPSLSPDSRFIYWWDGTERAWLAWSIETGEASNLSAEIPFPVHDLFDDRPEPPGSIGTPRWTEGDAGILINDWHDIWLIDPTGRQSPRNVTEGVGRREGLRFTYVQTDPEEDVVPMGRDVLLSAFHLTDKSDGFYRDRFDRNNEPRPLVMDDVDFSTPTKAEDSDIVLLTRQTFREFPDLWVADDRLDGLTKISNANPQQEEYAWGTEELVSWISNDGIPLQGILYKPDDFDPSRKYPMMVYFYERNSDGLHRYAVPAAGSSSINRSFYVSRGYLFFVPDIPYELGHPGESAADAVIPGVLSILDLGFVDRDRIGVQGHSWGGYQISWMITRSNLFAAAEAGAPVVNMTSAYGGIRWGTGMVRQFQYEQTQSRIGGTLWDRPLEYLDNSPLFQADKIQTPLLMMHNDEDTAVPWYQGIEMFVAMRRLGKPSWLLNYNGEPHGLRREANRRDFAIRMQQFFDHYLMDAPPPVWMVEGVPAVLKGRTLGLDLVTKPVTQQGGSGGGRP
;
A
#
# COMPACT_ATOMS: atom_id res chain seq x y z
N MET A 1 7.60 94.96 -34.17
CA MET A 1 7.58 94.03 -35.33
C MET A 1 8.09 92.66 -34.80
N LYS A 2 7.33 91.65 -34.76
CA LYS A 2 7.66 90.36 -34.20
C LYS A 2 8.35 89.46 -35.23
N PRO A 3 9.37 88.65 -34.90
CA PRO A 3 9.77 87.55 -35.78
C PRO A 3 9.04 86.25 -35.33
N ARG A 4 8.69 85.48 -36.33
CA ARG A 4 8.06 84.16 -36.19
C ARG A 4 9.11 83.09 -35.89
N SER A 5 8.98 82.32 -34.91
CA SER A 5 9.77 81.11 -34.64
C SER A 5 9.17 79.94 -35.38
N VAL A 6 9.99 79.22 -36.15
CA VAL A 6 9.63 77.92 -36.82
C VAL A 6 10.04 76.79 -35.82
N ILE A 7 9.06 76.00 -35.43
CA ILE A 7 9.30 74.77 -34.66
C ILE A 7 9.30 73.63 -35.66
N VAL A 8 10.44 72.97 -35.83
CA VAL A 8 10.58 71.69 -36.55
C VAL A 8 10.22 70.60 -35.64
N GLY A 9 9.09 69.91 -35.87
CA GLY A 9 8.69 68.74 -35.16
C GLY A 9 9.39 67.48 -35.70
N LEU A 10 10.21 66.85 -34.87
CA LEU A 10 10.74 65.53 -35.14
C LEU A 10 9.72 64.48 -34.69
N THR A 11 9.09 63.78 -35.64
CA THR A 11 8.19 62.66 -35.39
C THR A 11 9.04 61.36 -35.25
N LEU A 12 9.28 60.86 -34.07
CA LEU A 12 9.82 59.50 -33.84
C LEU A 12 8.66 58.51 -34.07
N ALA A 13 8.78 57.72 -35.13
CA ALA A 13 7.99 56.54 -35.37
C ALA A 13 8.51 55.38 -34.50
N PHE A 14 7.80 55.04 -33.41
CA PHE A 14 8.00 53.78 -32.66
C PHE A 14 7.37 52.67 -33.49
N ALA A 15 8.19 51.85 -34.16
CA ALA A 15 7.78 50.58 -34.70
C ALA A 15 7.63 49.58 -33.50
N MET A 16 6.38 49.34 -33.08
CA MET A 16 6.09 48.18 -32.25
C MET A 16 6.29 46.91 -33.07
N VAL A 17 7.40 46.23 -32.84
CA VAL A 17 7.53 44.83 -33.22
C VAL A 17 6.66 44.04 -32.24
N ALA A 18 5.45 43.74 -32.66
CA ALA A 18 4.65 42.70 -32.00
C ALA A 18 5.35 41.38 -32.34
N THR A 19 6.21 40.91 -31.44
CA THR A 19 6.55 39.49 -31.38
C THR A 19 5.26 38.77 -31.02
N SER A 20 4.60 38.20 -32.01
CA SER A 20 3.65 37.14 -31.79
C SER A 20 4.44 36.01 -31.12
N LEU A 21 4.32 35.85 -29.79
CA LEU A 21 4.53 34.57 -29.18
C LEU A 21 3.55 33.62 -29.87
N SER A 22 4.02 32.83 -30.81
CA SER A 22 3.29 31.63 -31.20
C SER A 22 3.15 30.82 -29.94
N ALA A 23 1.93 30.63 -29.48
CA ALA A 23 1.65 29.61 -28.48
C ALA A 23 2.30 28.31 -29.00
N GLN A 24 3.25 27.79 -28.30
CA GLN A 24 3.89 26.52 -28.63
C GLN A 24 2.76 25.50 -28.63
N GLU A 25 2.52 24.82 -29.75
CA GLU A 25 1.47 23.82 -29.87
C GLU A 25 1.83 22.68 -28.92
N ARG A 26 0.98 22.42 -27.92
CA ARG A 26 1.19 21.36 -26.94
C ARG A 26 1.19 20.02 -27.66
N ARG A 27 2.16 19.17 -27.36
CA ARG A 27 2.30 17.84 -27.95
C ARG A 27 1.54 16.77 -27.17
N PRO A 28 1.05 15.71 -27.81
CA PRO A 28 0.51 14.56 -27.06
C PRO A 28 1.61 13.83 -26.30
N LEU A 29 1.21 13.12 -25.23
CA LEU A 29 2.09 12.19 -24.50
C LEU A 29 2.48 11.00 -25.40
N ASP A 30 3.71 10.54 -25.22
CA ASP A 30 4.23 9.31 -25.83
C ASP A 30 4.94 8.47 -24.76
N HIS A 31 5.19 7.18 -25.01
CA HIS A 31 5.75 6.24 -24.02
C HIS A 31 7.10 6.67 -23.42
N PRO A 32 8.05 7.28 -24.17
CA PRO A 32 9.27 7.80 -23.57
C PRO A 32 9.07 8.94 -22.57
N ASP A 33 7.90 9.60 -22.60
CA ASP A 33 7.62 10.71 -21.69
C ASP A 33 7.38 10.23 -20.25
N TYR A 34 7.10 8.95 -20.06
CA TYR A 34 6.95 8.35 -18.73
C TYR A 34 8.22 8.47 -17.88
N ASP A 35 9.40 8.43 -18.52
CA ASP A 35 10.71 8.44 -17.87
C ASP A 35 10.98 9.72 -17.08
N VAL A 36 10.47 10.86 -17.57
CA VAL A 36 10.71 12.18 -16.97
C VAL A 36 9.60 12.64 -16.03
N TRP A 37 8.58 11.79 -15.80
CA TRP A 37 7.49 12.14 -14.90
C TRP A 37 7.84 11.79 -13.48
N ASN A 38 7.89 12.80 -12.60
CA ASN A 38 8.20 12.61 -11.19
C ASN A 38 6.95 12.24 -10.37
N ARG A 39 7.18 11.49 -9.32
CA ARG A 39 6.31 11.44 -8.15
C ARG A 39 7.06 12.04 -6.95
N ILE A 40 6.31 12.52 -5.98
CA ILE A 40 6.84 12.94 -4.68
C ILE A 40 6.81 11.71 -3.76
N ASP A 41 7.86 11.52 -2.98
CA ASP A 41 8.00 10.39 -2.06
C ASP A 41 8.73 10.82 -0.79
N GLY A 42 8.33 10.27 0.37
CA GLY A 42 9.00 10.46 1.64
C GLY A 42 8.98 11.90 2.17
N GLU A 43 7.89 12.63 1.87
CA GLU A 43 7.71 14.00 2.38
C GLU A 43 7.61 14.04 3.89
N ARG A 44 8.33 14.99 4.51
CA ARG A 44 8.35 15.21 5.96
C ARG A 44 8.49 16.68 6.27
N LEU A 45 7.73 17.13 7.29
CA LEU A 45 7.94 18.40 7.95
C LEU A 45 9.07 18.28 9.00
N ALA A 46 9.88 19.32 9.14
CA ALA A 46 10.71 19.47 10.32
C ALA A 46 9.83 19.74 11.55
N PRO A 47 10.26 19.34 12.77
CA PRO A 47 9.48 19.56 13.99
C PRO A 47 9.01 21.02 14.19
N ASP A 48 9.85 22.00 13.88
CA ASP A 48 9.52 23.45 13.96
C ASP A 48 8.61 23.95 12.82
N GLY A 49 8.37 23.13 11.79
CA GLY A 49 7.56 23.46 10.62
C GLY A 49 8.22 24.42 9.64
N ASP A 50 9.48 24.82 9.81
CA ASP A 50 10.15 25.78 8.93
C ASP A 50 10.70 25.13 7.65
N TRP A 51 10.81 23.79 7.62
CA TRP A 51 11.38 23.02 6.52
C TRP A 51 10.50 21.84 6.13
N VAL A 52 10.52 21.52 4.85
CA VAL A 52 10.01 20.26 4.28
C VAL A 52 11.12 19.59 3.51
N VAL A 53 11.25 18.28 3.65
CA VAL A 53 12.09 17.42 2.81
C VAL A 53 11.21 16.45 2.04
N TYR A 54 11.55 16.18 0.78
CA TYR A 54 10.88 15.18 -0.05
C TYR A 54 11.80 14.72 -1.18
N ALA A 55 11.54 13.56 -1.75
CA ALA A 55 12.24 13.06 -2.94
C ALA A 55 11.37 13.22 -4.20
N LEU A 56 11.96 13.73 -5.26
CA LEU A 56 11.43 13.62 -6.62
C LEU A 56 11.94 12.32 -7.23
N VAL A 57 11.03 11.42 -7.56
CA VAL A 57 11.31 10.10 -8.11
C VAL A 57 10.83 10.05 -9.56
N PRO A 58 11.73 10.14 -10.56
CA PRO A 58 11.34 10.06 -11.98
C PRO A 58 10.89 8.63 -12.33
N GLY A 59 10.21 8.48 -13.46
CA GLY A 59 9.84 7.16 -13.99
C GLY A 59 11.06 6.29 -14.36
N ASP A 60 12.18 6.94 -14.74
CA ASP A 60 13.49 6.29 -14.95
C ASP A 60 14.60 7.29 -14.61
N GLY A 61 15.68 6.82 -13.98
CA GLY A 61 16.84 7.63 -13.61
C GLY A 61 16.97 7.91 -12.11
N ASP A 62 17.87 8.84 -11.80
CA ASP A 62 18.24 9.17 -10.42
C ASP A 62 17.15 9.99 -9.71
N LYS A 63 16.83 9.62 -8.47
CA LYS A 63 16.01 10.42 -7.56
C LYS A 63 16.68 11.76 -7.23
N THR A 64 15.90 12.71 -6.77
CA THR A 64 16.44 14.01 -6.29
C THR A 64 15.76 14.40 -4.98
N LEU A 65 16.51 14.44 -3.88
CA LEU A 65 16.04 15.00 -2.63
C LEU A 65 15.92 16.52 -2.74
N VAL A 66 14.83 17.05 -2.23
CA VAL A 66 14.54 18.48 -2.18
C VAL A 66 14.36 18.90 -0.73
N LEU A 67 15.08 19.91 -0.30
CA LEU A 67 14.89 20.62 0.95
C LEU A 67 14.25 21.97 0.63
N ARG A 68 13.13 22.28 1.26
CA ARG A 68 12.31 23.44 0.97
C ARG A 68 11.94 24.19 2.24
N GLU A 69 12.20 25.50 2.30
CA GLU A 69 11.64 26.36 3.37
C GLU A 69 10.13 26.53 3.19
N THR A 70 9.37 26.39 4.25
CA THR A 70 7.91 26.50 4.21
C THR A 70 7.43 27.93 4.05
N ARG A 71 8.16 28.91 4.58
CA ARG A 71 7.78 30.34 4.64
C ARG A 71 8.51 31.23 3.63
N SER A 72 9.41 30.68 2.87
CA SER A 72 10.17 31.41 1.85
C SER A 72 10.27 30.63 0.53
N SER A 73 11.00 31.17 -0.45
CA SER A 73 11.28 30.47 -1.72
C SER A 73 12.62 29.71 -1.70
N GLY A 74 13.25 29.57 -0.52
CA GLY A 74 14.50 28.81 -0.37
C GLY A 74 14.31 27.34 -0.72
N GLU A 75 15.12 26.85 -1.66
CA GLU A 75 15.07 25.46 -2.11
C GLU A 75 16.49 24.97 -2.40
N TRP A 76 16.80 23.76 -1.97
CA TRP A 76 18.05 23.06 -2.26
C TRP A 76 17.77 21.67 -2.77
N ARG A 77 18.60 21.17 -3.64
CA ARG A 77 18.45 19.85 -4.26
C ARG A 77 19.70 19.01 -4.11
N ARG A 78 19.52 17.73 -3.81
CA ARG A 78 20.60 16.75 -3.76
C ARG A 78 20.26 15.59 -4.70
N PRO A 79 21.02 15.38 -5.79
CA PRO A 79 20.85 14.20 -6.64
C PRO A 79 21.06 12.92 -5.82
N ARG A 80 20.23 11.93 -6.08
CA ARG A 80 20.24 10.58 -5.48
C ARG A 80 19.95 10.54 -3.97
N GLY A 81 19.52 11.66 -3.38
CA GLY A 81 19.12 11.69 -1.96
C GLY A 81 17.73 11.08 -1.75
N THR A 82 17.57 10.36 -0.62
CA THR A 82 16.31 9.72 -0.19
C THR A 82 16.32 9.50 1.34
N GLU A 83 15.24 8.98 1.90
CA GLU A 83 15.12 8.54 3.31
C GLU A 83 15.58 9.57 4.35
N ALA A 84 15.16 10.81 4.18
CA ALA A 84 15.61 11.88 5.05
C ALA A 84 14.93 11.85 6.44
N ARG A 85 15.69 12.26 7.46
CA ARG A 85 15.24 12.51 8.83
C ARG A 85 15.75 13.86 9.30
N PHE A 86 14.87 14.62 9.95
CA PHE A 86 15.29 15.81 10.70
C PHE A 86 15.72 15.40 12.10
N THR A 87 16.64 16.16 12.71
CA THR A 87 16.84 16.10 14.15
C THR A 87 15.71 16.79 14.89
N ALA A 88 15.40 16.38 16.12
CA ALA A 88 14.32 16.92 16.94
C ALA A 88 14.38 18.47 17.07
N ASN A 89 15.58 19.06 17.14
CA ASN A 89 15.76 20.51 17.18
C ASN A 89 15.68 21.21 15.81
N SER A 90 15.25 20.52 14.77
CA SER A 90 15.14 21.04 13.38
C SER A 90 16.41 21.69 12.82
N ARG A 91 17.58 21.39 13.39
CA ARG A 91 18.84 22.02 12.97
C ARG A 91 19.53 21.25 11.86
N TRP A 92 19.39 19.94 11.84
CA TRP A 92 20.04 19.06 10.88
C TRP A 92 19.04 18.22 10.10
N VAL A 93 19.43 17.87 8.88
CA VAL A 93 18.81 16.80 8.10
C VAL A 93 19.85 15.75 7.76
N VAL A 94 19.52 14.49 7.98
CA VAL A 94 20.35 13.33 7.68
C VAL A 94 19.59 12.49 6.65
N PHE A 95 20.26 12.05 5.58
CA PHE A 95 19.60 11.33 4.50
C PHE A 95 20.54 10.40 3.74
N THR A 96 19.97 9.37 3.16
CA THR A 96 20.67 8.41 2.30
C THR A 96 20.96 9.03 0.93
N VAL A 97 22.11 8.72 0.36
CA VAL A 97 22.47 9.03 -1.03
C VAL A 97 22.72 7.70 -1.76
N GLU A 98 21.78 7.32 -2.60
CA GLU A 98 21.84 6.08 -3.37
C GLU A 98 22.94 6.10 -4.45
N PRO A 99 23.42 4.93 -4.89
CA PRO A 99 24.22 4.80 -6.11
C PRO A 99 23.47 5.37 -7.33
N SER A 100 24.21 5.70 -8.40
CA SER A 100 23.50 6.14 -9.63
C SER A 100 22.69 4.99 -10.23
N ALA A 101 21.53 5.31 -10.81
CA ALA A 101 20.69 4.32 -11.51
C ALA A 101 21.48 3.55 -12.59
N VAL A 102 22.46 4.23 -13.23
CA VAL A 102 23.35 3.63 -14.21
C VAL A 102 24.29 2.58 -13.58
N ASP A 103 24.83 2.84 -12.39
CA ASP A 103 25.74 1.91 -11.70
C ASP A 103 24.94 0.76 -11.07
N ALA A 104 23.77 1.04 -10.52
CA ALA A 104 22.84 0.01 -10.05
C ALA A 104 22.41 -0.94 -11.18
N ALA A 105 22.05 -0.40 -12.35
CA ALA A 105 21.71 -1.23 -13.52
C ALA A 105 22.88 -2.07 -14.07
N LYS A 106 24.12 -1.57 -13.99
CA LYS A 106 25.30 -2.37 -14.39
C LYS A 106 25.57 -3.52 -13.44
N ALA A 107 25.25 -3.34 -12.16
CA ALA A 107 25.40 -4.34 -11.13
C ALA A 107 24.21 -5.32 -11.05
N GLU A 108 23.17 -5.12 -11.88
CA GLU A 108 22.01 -6.03 -11.96
C GLU A 108 22.46 -7.43 -12.34
N GLY A 109 22.18 -8.40 -11.47
CA GLY A 109 22.65 -9.79 -11.59
C GLY A 109 23.95 -10.12 -10.82
N SER A 110 24.62 -9.10 -10.23
CA SER A 110 25.69 -9.31 -9.26
C SER A 110 25.12 -9.69 -7.90
N LYS A 111 25.91 -10.38 -7.08
CA LYS A 111 25.51 -10.78 -5.72
C LYS A 111 26.50 -10.19 -4.69
N GLY A 112 26.01 -9.98 -3.48
CA GLY A 112 26.83 -9.60 -2.32
C GLY A 112 27.56 -8.26 -2.51
N ASP A 113 28.85 -8.27 -2.27
CA ASP A 113 29.70 -7.08 -2.21
C ASP A 113 29.95 -6.35 -3.53
N ALA A 114 29.62 -7.00 -4.65
CA ALA A 114 29.70 -6.40 -5.98
C ALA A 114 28.61 -5.34 -6.24
N LEU A 115 27.58 -5.26 -5.38
CA LEU A 115 26.55 -4.24 -5.48
C LEU A 115 27.06 -2.89 -4.97
N PRO A 116 26.82 -1.78 -5.68
CA PRO A 116 27.16 -0.45 -5.20
C PRO A 116 26.36 -0.12 -3.93
N LYS A 117 27.03 0.46 -2.93
CA LYS A 117 26.49 0.69 -1.59
C LYS A 117 26.07 2.14 -1.40
N ASP A 118 25.09 2.36 -0.54
CA ASP A 118 24.57 3.66 -0.17
C ASP A 118 25.59 4.49 0.62
N SER A 119 25.40 5.81 0.59
CA SER A 119 26.13 6.76 1.41
C SER A 119 25.14 7.53 2.28
N LEU A 120 25.61 8.06 3.40
CA LEU A 120 24.83 8.90 4.30
C LEU A 120 25.35 10.35 4.23
N ALA A 121 24.45 11.30 4.03
CA ALA A 121 24.77 12.72 4.04
C ALA A 121 24.12 13.41 5.26
N MET A 122 24.84 14.38 5.85
CA MET A 122 24.42 15.15 7.03
C MET A 122 24.59 16.62 6.72
N VAL A 123 23.52 17.40 6.82
CA VAL A 123 23.50 18.80 6.40
C VAL A 123 22.91 19.68 7.50
N GLU A 124 23.61 20.75 7.89
CA GLU A 124 23.08 21.77 8.79
C GLU A 124 22.19 22.74 8.00
N LEU A 125 20.91 22.81 8.37
CA LEU A 125 19.89 23.59 7.65
C LEU A 125 20.23 25.09 7.64
N GLY A 126 20.71 25.63 8.75
CA GLY A 126 21.11 27.02 8.87
C GLY A 126 22.34 27.44 8.02
N ALA A 127 23.10 26.47 7.51
CA ALA A 127 24.27 26.73 6.66
C ALA A 127 23.93 26.68 5.16
N LEU A 128 22.71 26.34 4.79
CA LEU A 128 22.29 26.22 3.41
C LEU A 128 22.28 27.60 2.71
N THR A 129 22.79 27.63 1.48
CA THR A 129 22.75 28.80 0.61
C THR A 129 21.87 28.50 -0.59
N PRO A 130 20.80 29.28 -0.88
CA PRO A 130 19.89 29.03 -1.97
C PRO A 130 20.62 28.84 -3.32
N GLY A 131 20.27 27.76 -4.02
CA GLY A 131 20.82 27.42 -5.32
C GLY A 131 22.23 26.80 -5.33
N ALA A 132 22.84 26.58 -4.15
CA ALA A 132 24.06 25.77 -4.02
C ALA A 132 23.69 24.32 -3.68
N GLU A 133 24.50 23.34 -4.11
CA GLU A 133 24.34 21.97 -3.58
C GLU A 133 24.58 21.99 -2.07
N PRO A 134 23.75 21.28 -1.28
CA PRO A 134 23.98 21.15 0.14
C PRO A 134 25.39 20.60 0.39
N GLY A 135 26.24 21.41 1.01
CA GLY A 135 27.50 20.96 1.54
C GLY A 135 27.22 20.17 2.82
N GLY A 136 28.09 19.22 3.17
CA GLY A 136 27.92 18.45 4.39
C GLY A 136 28.92 17.30 4.47
N TYR A 137 28.88 16.57 5.57
CA TYR A 137 29.66 15.36 5.73
C TYR A 137 28.96 14.21 4.96
N VAL A 138 29.74 13.39 4.29
CA VAL A 138 29.24 12.20 3.59
C VAL A 138 30.03 10.97 4.04
N ALA A 139 29.33 9.97 4.58
CA ALA A 139 29.88 8.66 4.89
C ALA A 139 29.49 7.67 3.79
N GLY A 140 30.41 6.88 3.27
CA GLY A 140 30.14 5.84 2.29
C GLY A 140 29.86 4.49 2.92
N ARG A 141 29.22 3.60 2.18
CA ARG A 141 28.92 2.21 2.58
C ARG A 141 28.06 2.15 3.86
N VAL A 142 26.97 2.89 3.90
CA VAL A 142 26.05 2.90 5.03
C VAL A 142 24.90 1.93 4.77
N LYS A 143 24.67 1.01 5.72
CA LYS A 143 23.58 0.03 5.70
C LYS A 143 22.29 0.61 6.29
N SER A 144 22.42 1.36 7.38
CA SER A 144 21.29 1.98 8.08
C SER A 144 21.75 3.17 8.92
N PHE A 145 20.84 4.06 9.28
CA PHE A 145 21.11 5.15 10.22
C PHE A 145 19.91 5.42 11.12
N SER A 146 20.18 6.08 12.27
CA SER A 146 19.16 6.54 13.21
C SER A 146 19.60 7.87 13.83
N VAL A 147 18.61 8.70 14.17
CA VAL A 147 18.76 9.91 15.00
C VAL A 147 17.84 9.77 16.20
N PRO A 148 18.16 10.35 17.36
CA PRO A 148 17.27 10.37 18.52
C PRO A 148 15.93 11.06 18.20
N GLU A 149 14.86 10.62 18.84
CA GLU A 149 13.51 11.15 18.60
C GLU A 149 13.29 12.51 19.27
N ASP A 150 13.54 12.63 20.58
CA ASP A 150 13.13 13.79 21.37
C ASP A 150 14.23 14.86 21.48
N GLU A 151 15.49 14.48 21.63
CA GLU A 151 16.58 15.41 21.88
C GLU A 151 17.92 14.96 21.25
N GLY A 152 18.82 15.90 21.02
CA GLY A 152 20.21 15.62 20.67
C GLY A 152 20.61 15.99 19.24
N GLU A 153 21.91 16.07 19.02
CA GLU A 153 22.54 16.32 17.71
C GLU A 153 23.48 15.15 17.35
N TRP A 154 23.04 13.93 17.63
CA TRP A 154 23.80 12.72 17.33
C TRP A 154 23.14 11.93 16.21
N VAL A 155 23.95 11.18 15.48
CA VAL A 155 23.52 10.19 14.52
C VAL A 155 24.33 8.92 14.74
N ALA A 156 23.66 7.79 14.73
CA ALA A 156 24.29 6.47 14.67
C ALA A 156 24.07 5.89 13.28
N TYR A 157 25.10 5.31 12.68
CA TYR A 157 24.98 4.65 11.39
C TYR A 157 25.86 3.41 11.31
N LEU A 158 25.28 2.35 10.78
CA LEU A 158 25.91 1.06 10.57
C LEU A 158 26.52 1.01 9.17
N LEU A 159 27.74 0.58 9.05
CA LEU A 159 28.40 0.40 7.76
C LEU A 159 28.09 -0.99 7.18
N GLU A 160 28.12 -1.09 5.87
CA GLU A 160 28.18 -2.37 5.15
C GLU A 160 29.52 -3.07 5.39
N ALA A 161 29.56 -4.38 5.30
CA ALA A 161 30.80 -5.16 5.34
C ALA A 161 31.84 -4.62 4.33
N PRO A 162 33.14 -4.67 4.61
CA PRO A 162 34.18 -4.41 3.61
C PRO A 162 34.02 -5.38 2.43
N ALA A 163 34.23 -4.90 1.19
CA ALA A 163 34.34 -5.81 0.06
C ALA A 163 35.50 -6.78 0.30
N GLU A 164 35.27 -8.06 0.08
CA GLU A 164 36.34 -9.05 0.09
C GLU A 164 37.36 -8.72 -1.02
N ASP A 165 38.66 -8.79 -0.70
CA ASP A 165 39.71 -8.55 -1.69
C ASP A 165 39.67 -9.70 -2.74
N ASP A 166 39.33 -9.37 -3.98
CA ASP A 166 39.33 -10.30 -5.16
C ASP A 166 40.69 -10.98 -5.43
N ASP A 167 41.75 -10.64 -4.68
CA ASP A 167 43.10 -11.17 -4.80
C ASP A 167 43.44 -12.34 -3.82
N ALA A 168 42.48 -12.81 -3.01
CA ALA A 168 42.68 -14.00 -2.20
C ALA A 168 42.70 -15.26 -3.13
N PRO A 169 43.74 -16.12 -3.10
CA PRO A 169 43.72 -17.30 -3.92
C PRO A 169 42.60 -18.24 -3.50
N GLU A 170 41.73 -18.61 -4.43
CA GLU A 170 40.76 -19.69 -4.25
C GLU A 170 41.46 -20.91 -3.66
N SER A 171 41.33 -21.15 -2.39
CA SER A 171 41.78 -22.34 -1.71
C SER A 171 40.71 -23.42 -1.94
N GLY A 172 40.97 -24.28 -2.88
CA GLY A 172 40.51 -25.66 -3.00
C GLY A 172 39.07 -25.98 -2.70
N GLU A 173 38.49 -26.81 -3.57
CA GLU A 173 37.21 -27.52 -3.48
C GLU A 173 36.52 -27.39 -2.10
N GLU A 174 35.56 -26.46 -1.98
CA GLU A 174 34.63 -26.40 -0.84
C GLU A 174 33.81 -27.68 -0.87
N GLU A 175 34.06 -28.58 0.09
CA GLU A 175 33.03 -29.56 0.48
C GLU A 175 31.80 -28.75 0.90
N PRO A 176 30.57 -29.16 0.56
CA PRO A 176 29.41 -28.48 1.05
C PRO A 176 29.43 -28.47 2.58
N GLU A 177 29.71 -27.33 3.18
CA GLU A 177 29.51 -27.16 4.61
C GLU A 177 28.03 -27.38 4.85
N VAL A 178 27.70 -28.35 5.69
CA VAL A 178 26.35 -28.49 6.27
C VAL A 178 26.14 -27.23 7.12
N GLU A 179 25.28 -26.31 6.65
CA GLU A 179 24.94 -25.13 7.42
C GLU A 179 24.30 -25.59 8.74
N ASP A 180 25.01 -25.43 9.83
CA ASP A 180 24.48 -25.65 11.17
C ASP A 180 23.63 -24.43 11.56
N GLU A 181 22.37 -24.40 11.12
CA GLU A 181 21.43 -23.30 11.36
C GLU A 181 21.31 -22.94 12.86
N ALA A 182 21.61 -23.89 13.77
CA ALA A 182 21.51 -23.70 15.21
C ALA A 182 22.58 -22.72 15.74
N HIS A 183 23.78 -22.74 15.14
CA HIS A 183 24.92 -21.91 15.52
C HIS A 183 25.19 -20.78 14.49
N ASP A 184 24.37 -20.66 13.48
CA ASP A 184 24.48 -19.57 12.51
C ASP A 184 24.20 -18.22 13.20
N LYS A 185 25.16 -17.30 13.09
CA LYS A 185 25.05 -15.94 13.60
C LYS A 185 25.53 -14.95 12.56
N ASP A 186 24.71 -13.91 12.33
CA ASP A 186 25.05 -12.85 11.41
C ASP A 186 26.36 -12.17 11.84
N GLU A 187 27.29 -12.00 10.91
CA GLU A 187 28.48 -11.19 11.16
C GLU A 187 28.12 -9.72 11.33
N GLY A 188 28.54 -9.15 12.44
CA GLY A 188 28.33 -7.73 12.74
C GLY A 188 29.33 -6.83 12.00
N THR A 189 28.94 -5.59 11.74
CA THR A 189 29.76 -4.60 11.04
C THR A 189 30.16 -3.42 11.93
N GLU A 190 30.75 -2.35 11.39
CA GLU A 190 31.16 -1.18 12.15
C GLU A 190 30.02 -0.19 12.33
N LEU A 191 29.63 0.10 13.57
CA LEU A 191 28.71 1.18 13.95
C LEU A 191 29.49 2.45 14.30
N ILE A 192 29.06 3.57 13.75
CA ILE A 192 29.62 4.89 14.03
C ILE A 192 28.57 5.74 14.71
N LEU A 193 28.91 6.25 15.90
CA LEU A 193 28.13 7.25 16.61
C LEU A 193 28.84 8.59 16.43
N ARG A 194 28.16 9.57 15.77
CA ARG A 194 28.74 10.84 15.40
C ARG A 194 27.92 12.01 15.94
N HIS A 195 28.58 12.96 16.59
CA HIS A 195 27.98 14.25 16.94
C HIS A 195 28.01 15.18 15.73
N LEU A 196 26.84 15.66 15.29
CA LEU A 196 26.71 16.43 14.06
C LEU A 196 27.48 17.75 14.07
N ALA A 197 27.36 18.54 15.13
CA ALA A 197 28.01 19.86 15.21
C ALA A 197 29.53 19.80 15.49
N SER A 198 29.99 18.97 16.44
CA SER A 198 31.41 18.88 16.79
C SER A 198 32.23 17.94 15.94
N SER A 199 31.55 17.06 15.17
CA SER A 199 32.19 15.97 14.42
C SER A 199 32.92 14.94 15.27
N THR A 200 32.62 14.86 16.57
CA THR A 200 33.14 13.82 17.46
C THR A 200 32.58 12.47 17.03
N GLU A 201 33.41 11.43 16.94
CA GLU A 201 33.01 10.09 16.55
C GLU A 201 33.46 9.05 17.57
N PHE A 202 32.57 8.11 17.86
CA PHE A 202 32.86 6.84 18.51
C PHE A 202 32.58 5.68 17.53
N ARG A 203 33.38 4.61 17.59
CA ARG A 203 33.30 3.48 16.66
C ARG A 203 33.23 2.17 17.42
N PHE A 204 32.27 1.33 17.03
CA PHE A 204 32.00 0.03 17.64
C PHE A 204 32.04 -1.03 16.52
N ARG A 205 32.70 -2.16 16.76
CA ARG A 205 32.89 -3.23 15.77
C ARG A 205 32.00 -4.41 16.04
N GLY A 206 31.66 -5.14 14.99
CA GLY A 206 30.87 -6.36 15.09
C GLY A 206 29.41 -6.11 15.48
N VAL A 207 28.87 -4.94 15.18
CA VAL A 207 27.50 -4.59 15.56
C VAL A 207 26.49 -5.19 14.61
N THR A 208 25.47 -5.86 15.16
CA THR A 208 24.36 -6.48 14.41
C THR A 208 23.08 -5.65 14.50
N ALA A 209 22.78 -5.07 15.67
CA ALA A 209 21.62 -4.20 15.87
C ALA A 209 21.97 -3.04 16.81
N TYR A 210 21.24 -1.94 16.71
CA TYR A 210 21.41 -0.78 17.59
C TYR A 210 20.14 0.05 17.67
N GLY A 211 19.98 0.82 18.76
CA GLY A 211 18.86 1.74 18.96
C GLY A 211 19.20 2.81 20.01
N PHE A 212 18.74 4.05 19.76
CA PHE A 212 18.83 5.13 20.76
C PHE A 212 17.74 4.98 21.82
N SER A 213 18.01 5.50 23.03
CA SER A 213 16.92 5.97 23.90
C SER A 213 16.23 7.17 23.24
N ARG A 214 14.94 7.38 23.47
CA ARG A 214 14.18 8.50 22.88
C ARG A 214 14.86 9.85 23.14
N ASP A 215 15.32 10.09 24.36
CA ASP A 215 16.04 11.29 24.79
C ASP A 215 17.47 11.40 24.21
N GLY A 216 17.93 10.41 23.45
CA GLY A 216 19.28 10.38 22.88
C GLY A 216 20.44 10.28 23.87
N ALA A 217 20.17 10.05 25.17
CA ALA A 217 21.21 9.97 26.19
C ALA A 217 22.03 8.68 26.11
N ASN A 218 21.41 7.58 25.67
CA ASN A 218 22.03 6.27 25.55
C ASN A 218 21.85 5.71 24.13
N LEU A 219 22.83 4.90 23.70
CA LEU A 219 22.74 4.05 22.53
C LEU A 219 22.98 2.61 22.98
N TYR A 220 22.08 1.72 22.64
CA TYR A 220 22.18 0.29 22.89
C TYR A 220 22.55 -0.43 21.61
N TYR A 221 23.38 -1.51 21.70
CA TYR A 221 23.75 -2.27 20.53
C TYR A 221 24.14 -3.71 20.90
N THR A 222 23.99 -4.62 19.95
CA THR A 222 24.42 -6.02 20.02
C THR A 222 25.64 -6.24 19.13
N VAL A 223 26.49 -7.15 19.54
CA VAL A 223 27.73 -7.50 18.83
C VAL A 223 27.76 -8.99 18.56
N SER A 224 28.16 -9.32 17.31
CA SER A 224 28.55 -10.66 16.89
C SER A 224 29.93 -10.56 16.25
N SER A 225 30.90 -11.29 16.81
CA SER A 225 32.30 -11.31 16.37
C SER A 225 32.68 -12.69 15.83
N GLU A 226 33.59 -12.72 14.88
CA GLU A 226 34.07 -13.94 14.23
C GLU A 226 34.53 -15.02 15.22
N ASP A 227 35.25 -14.63 16.28
CA ASP A 227 35.79 -15.52 17.30
C ASP A 227 34.92 -15.65 18.55
N GLY A 228 33.70 -15.07 18.56
CA GLY A 228 32.77 -15.07 19.68
C GLY A 228 33.24 -14.27 20.93
N ALA A 229 34.48 -13.79 20.95
CA ALA A 229 35.07 -13.21 22.15
C ALA A 229 34.48 -11.86 22.57
N ALA A 230 33.89 -11.10 21.61
CA ALA A 230 33.27 -9.82 21.85
C ALA A 230 31.75 -9.89 21.79
N ASP A 231 31.16 -11.06 21.55
CA ASP A 231 29.70 -11.21 21.48
C ASP A 231 29.03 -10.69 22.75
N GLY A 232 27.94 -9.95 22.56
CA GLY A 232 27.26 -9.35 23.70
C GLY A 232 26.26 -8.26 23.35
N ALA A 233 25.60 -7.79 24.39
CA ALA A 233 24.78 -6.59 24.39
C ALA A 233 25.43 -5.50 25.23
N TYR A 234 25.40 -4.27 24.72
CA TYR A 234 26.14 -3.15 25.28
C TYR A 234 25.27 -1.88 25.30
N ARG A 235 25.58 -0.99 26.24
CA ARG A 235 25.08 0.38 26.32
C ARG A 235 26.24 1.35 26.26
N VAL A 236 26.11 2.41 25.47
CA VAL A 236 27.03 3.55 25.47
C VAL A 236 26.30 4.80 25.91
N GLU A 237 26.88 5.52 26.86
CA GLU A 237 26.48 6.90 27.19
C GLU A 237 26.93 7.82 26.05
N VAL A 238 25.98 8.39 25.33
CA VAL A 238 26.22 9.04 24.02
C VAL A 238 27.23 10.19 24.11
N GLU A 239 27.11 11.09 25.12
CA GLU A 239 27.97 12.26 25.29
C GLU A 239 29.42 11.90 25.64
N SER A 240 29.61 10.86 26.44
CA SER A 240 30.96 10.50 26.97
C SER A 240 31.63 9.40 26.17
N GLY A 241 30.88 8.61 25.42
CA GLY A 241 31.33 7.40 24.74
C GLY A 241 31.68 6.25 25.70
N VAL A 242 31.29 6.33 26.97
CA VAL A 242 31.53 5.26 27.95
C VAL A 242 30.64 4.08 27.68
N VAL A 243 31.27 2.91 27.42
CA VAL A 243 30.59 1.66 27.15
C VAL A 243 30.45 0.84 28.43
N THR A 244 29.26 0.30 28.64
CA THR A 244 28.90 -0.66 29.69
C THR A 244 28.41 -1.93 29.03
N SER A 245 28.98 -3.09 29.35
CA SER A 245 28.46 -4.38 28.93
C SER A 245 27.22 -4.76 29.74
N LEU A 246 26.15 -5.15 29.07
CA LEU A 246 24.94 -5.69 29.69
C LEU A 246 25.06 -7.22 29.82
N ALA A 247 25.41 -7.90 28.74
CA ALA A 247 25.72 -9.32 28.73
C ALA A 247 26.87 -9.59 27.76
N THR A 248 27.73 -10.57 28.08
CA THR A 248 28.82 -11.00 27.23
C THR A 248 28.93 -12.53 27.26
N GLY A 249 29.43 -13.11 26.19
CA GLY A 249 29.63 -14.54 25.99
C GLY A 249 29.30 -14.92 24.55
N GLU A 250 29.97 -15.92 24.03
CA GLU A 250 29.72 -16.41 22.68
C GLU A 250 28.25 -16.81 22.53
N GLY A 251 27.63 -16.36 21.44
CA GLY A 251 26.21 -16.60 21.21
C GLY A 251 25.54 -15.55 20.30
N LYS A 252 24.31 -15.84 19.92
CA LYS A 252 23.44 -14.93 19.16
C LYS A 252 22.74 -13.97 20.11
N TYR A 253 22.72 -12.68 19.75
CA TYR A 253 22.01 -11.62 20.47
C TYR A 253 21.03 -10.96 19.52
N THR A 254 19.73 -11.01 19.84
CA THR A 254 18.66 -10.57 18.97
C THR A 254 17.52 -9.88 19.74
N GLN A 255 16.54 -9.33 19.05
CA GLN A 255 15.37 -8.67 19.65
C GLN A 255 15.71 -7.55 20.66
N LEU A 256 16.76 -6.76 20.36
CA LEU A 256 17.17 -5.63 21.22
C LEU A 256 16.10 -4.54 21.21
N VAL A 257 15.52 -4.24 22.36
CA VAL A 257 14.56 -3.16 22.58
C VAL A 257 14.95 -2.31 23.78
N VAL A 258 14.56 -1.03 23.76
CA VAL A 258 14.83 -0.05 24.81
C VAL A 258 13.48 0.37 25.41
N ASP A 259 13.43 0.51 26.74
CA ASP A 259 12.22 0.98 27.41
C ASP A 259 11.97 2.48 27.14
N GLU A 260 10.74 2.93 27.33
CA GLU A 260 10.33 4.32 27.07
C GLU A 260 11.18 5.33 27.84
N SER A 261 11.60 4.97 29.06
CA SER A 261 12.48 5.83 29.88
C SER A 261 13.92 5.93 29.35
N GLY A 262 14.30 5.11 28.37
CA GLY A 262 15.64 5.06 27.79
C GLY A 262 16.75 4.51 28.71
N ARG A 263 16.39 3.87 29.82
CA ARG A 263 17.33 3.44 30.86
C ARG A 263 17.62 1.97 30.87
N ARG A 264 16.71 1.17 30.34
CA ARG A 264 16.76 -0.30 30.33
C ARG A 264 16.67 -0.82 28.91
N ALA A 265 17.31 -1.96 28.66
CA ALA A 265 17.18 -2.68 27.41
C ALA A 265 16.81 -4.14 27.68
N ALA A 266 15.97 -4.70 26.82
CA ALA A 266 15.70 -6.13 26.79
C ALA A 266 16.21 -6.72 25.48
N PHE A 267 16.65 -7.96 25.54
CA PHE A 267 17.14 -8.72 24.39
C PHE A 267 17.09 -10.22 24.65
N LEU A 268 17.14 -11.00 23.58
CA LEU A 268 17.27 -12.44 23.65
C LEU A 268 18.69 -12.87 23.33
N THR A 269 19.20 -13.88 24.04
CA THR A 269 20.50 -14.48 23.75
C THR A 269 20.51 -15.96 24.13
N ASN A 270 21.23 -16.77 23.36
CA ASN A 270 21.47 -18.19 23.63
C ASN A 270 22.85 -18.46 24.19
N LYS A 271 23.58 -17.43 24.66
CA LYS A 271 24.95 -17.53 25.20
C LYS A 271 25.12 -18.54 26.34
N ASP A 272 24.06 -18.77 27.13
CA ASP A 272 24.10 -19.64 28.29
C ASP A 272 23.96 -21.13 27.91
N ASP A 273 23.60 -21.41 26.66
CA ASP A 273 23.35 -22.73 26.11
C ASP A 273 24.00 -22.94 24.73
N TRP A 274 24.94 -22.09 24.38
CA TRP A 274 25.56 -22.00 23.05
C TRP A 274 26.17 -23.30 22.53
N GLU A 275 26.72 -24.13 23.43
CA GLU A 275 27.35 -25.42 23.05
C GLU A 275 26.35 -26.56 22.81
N ASP A 276 25.03 -26.37 23.05
CA ASP A 276 23.99 -27.38 22.81
C ASP A 276 23.69 -27.48 21.31
N GLU A 277 23.33 -28.67 20.83
CA GLU A 277 22.94 -28.91 19.41
C GLU A 277 21.73 -28.05 18.98
N GLN A 278 20.89 -27.66 19.92
CA GLN A 278 19.77 -26.74 19.72
C GLN A 278 19.77 -25.69 20.84
N PRO A 279 20.61 -24.63 20.77
CA PRO A 279 20.74 -23.66 21.84
C PRO A 279 19.42 -22.94 22.16
N SER A 280 19.05 -22.94 23.43
CA SER A 280 17.85 -22.25 23.90
C SER A 280 18.14 -20.77 24.16
N PHE A 281 17.13 -19.91 23.91
CA PHE A 281 17.26 -18.49 24.19
C PHE A 281 16.83 -18.16 25.63
N THR A 282 17.50 -17.18 26.20
CA THR A 282 17.15 -16.56 27.47
C THR A 282 16.81 -15.09 27.24
N LEU A 283 15.72 -14.61 27.82
CA LEU A 283 15.37 -13.19 27.87
C LEU A 283 16.20 -12.51 28.98
N TYR A 284 16.89 -11.46 28.58
CA TYR A 284 17.63 -10.57 29.49
C TYR A 284 16.98 -9.18 29.55
N VAL A 285 17.02 -8.58 30.72
CA VAL A 285 16.83 -7.14 30.88
C VAL A 285 18.08 -6.58 31.56
N ASP A 286 18.78 -5.69 30.86
CA ASP A 286 20.11 -5.23 31.24
C ASP A 286 21.07 -6.42 31.47
N ASP A 287 21.58 -6.61 32.71
CA ASP A 287 22.49 -7.69 33.08
C ASP A 287 21.80 -8.90 33.74
N ALA A 288 20.46 -8.88 33.83
CA ALA A 288 19.71 -9.90 34.55
C ALA A 288 18.94 -10.85 33.59
N PRO A 289 19.16 -12.18 33.67
CA PRO A 289 18.30 -13.13 32.99
C PRO A 289 16.91 -13.16 33.67
N LEU A 290 15.84 -13.07 32.89
CA LEU A 290 14.48 -13.01 33.39
C LEU A 290 13.63 -14.24 33.05
N ALA A 291 13.84 -14.85 31.88
CA ALA A 291 13.07 -16.01 31.45
C ALA A 291 13.92 -16.91 30.56
N SER A 292 13.91 -18.20 30.86
CA SER A 292 14.60 -19.24 30.10
C SER A 292 13.75 -20.53 30.10
N GLU A 293 14.13 -21.50 29.26
CA GLU A 293 13.50 -22.81 29.21
C GLU A 293 13.47 -23.47 30.63
N GLY A 294 12.31 -24.00 31.03
CA GLY A 294 12.11 -24.64 32.33
C GLY A 294 11.79 -23.70 33.49
N ASP A 295 11.79 -22.39 33.28
CA ASP A 295 11.38 -21.45 34.32
C ASP A 295 9.89 -21.56 34.67
N PRO A 296 9.53 -21.27 35.95
CA PRO A 296 8.13 -21.31 36.37
C PRO A 296 7.24 -20.39 35.53
N GLY A 297 6.21 -20.99 34.92
CA GLY A 297 5.26 -20.28 34.07
C GLY A 297 5.43 -20.56 32.57
N ILE A 298 6.61 -21.01 32.13
CA ILE A 298 6.81 -21.53 30.76
C ILE A 298 6.28 -22.97 30.74
N PRO A 299 5.39 -23.35 29.80
CA PRO A 299 4.87 -24.72 29.72
C PRO A 299 5.96 -25.76 29.50
N GLU A 300 5.77 -26.98 30.07
CA GLU A 300 6.71 -28.07 29.89
C GLU A 300 6.94 -28.37 28.38
N GLY A 301 8.20 -28.46 27.96
CA GLY A 301 8.57 -28.68 26.53
C GLY A 301 8.44 -27.44 25.65
N TRP A 302 8.29 -26.26 26.25
CA TRP A 302 8.35 -24.99 25.56
C TRP A 302 9.65 -24.25 25.90
N TRP A 303 10.09 -23.42 25.00
CA TRP A 303 11.25 -22.55 25.14
C TRP A 303 10.94 -21.09 24.84
N VAL A 304 11.88 -20.18 25.13
CA VAL A 304 11.82 -18.80 24.66
C VAL A 304 12.11 -18.79 23.15
N ASN A 305 11.21 -18.18 22.36
CA ASN A 305 11.28 -18.20 20.91
C ASN A 305 11.85 -16.88 20.38
N GLN A 306 13.00 -16.94 19.70
CA GLN A 306 13.67 -15.80 19.09
C GLN A 306 12.86 -15.10 17.98
N LYS A 307 11.85 -15.76 17.41
CA LYS A 307 10.96 -15.21 16.37
C LYS A 307 9.80 -14.39 16.95
N GLY A 308 9.59 -14.43 18.26
CA GLY A 308 8.59 -13.62 18.95
C GLY A 308 9.15 -12.25 19.30
N ASP A 309 8.33 -11.21 19.10
CA ASP A 309 8.71 -9.84 19.44
C ASP A 309 8.94 -9.69 20.95
N VAL A 310 9.97 -8.93 21.30
CA VAL A 310 10.21 -8.49 22.68
C VAL A 310 9.80 -7.03 22.78
N THR A 311 8.96 -6.70 23.78
CA THR A 311 8.51 -5.31 24.02
C THR A 311 8.41 -5.02 25.50
N PHE A 312 8.70 -3.79 25.92
CA PHE A 312 8.35 -3.31 27.25
C PHE A 312 6.90 -2.84 27.29
N SER A 313 6.29 -2.82 28.49
CA SER A 313 5.17 -1.94 28.76
C SER A 313 5.66 -0.49 28.80
N ASP A 314 4.80 0.50 28.53
CA ASP A 314 5.16 1.93 28.53
C ASP A 314 5.76 2.37 29.88
N ASP A 315 5.17 1.91 30.99
CA ASP A 315 5.69 2.17 32.33
C ASP A 315 7.01 1.43 32.66
N GLY A 316 7.48 0.56 31.74
CA GLY A 316 8.68 -0.25 31.88
C GLY A 316 8.56 -1.37 32.93
N SER A 317 7.38 -1.61 33.49
CA SER A 317 7.20 -2.58 34.60
C SER A 317 7.14 -4.04 34.15
N LYS A 318 6.89 -4.29 32.85
CA LYS A 318 6.73 -5.61 32.26
C LYS A 318 7.53 -5.74 30.96
N VAL A 319 7.90 -6.98 30.63
CA VAL A 319 8.43 -7.33 29.30
C VAL A 319 7.59 -8.44 28.73
N PHE A 320 7.07 -8.21 27.54
CA PHE A 320 6.38 -9.21 26.74
C PHE A 320 7.38 -9.87 25.79
N PHE A 321 7.23 -11.16 25.58
CA PHE A 321 8.12 -11.93 24.69
C PHE A 321 7.41 -13.16 24.13
N GLY A 322 8.04 -13.84 23.19
CA GLY A 322 7.52 -15.03 22.56
C GLY A 322 8.00 -16.32 23.22
N THR A 323 7.10 -17.29 23.37
CA THR A 323 7.42 -18.69 23.70
C THR A 323 6.85 -19.62 22.63
N ALA A 324 7.38 -20.82 22.50
CA ALA A 324 6.85 -21.83 21.57
C ALA A 324 7.15 -23.25 22.08
N PRO A 325 6.43 -24.28 21.61
CA PRO A 325 6.89 -25.65 21.75
C PRO A 325 8.28 -25.81 21.14
N ARG A 326 9.20 -26.45 21.86
CA ARG A 326 10.53 -26.74 21.34
C ARG A 326 10.40 -27.63 20.10
N PRO A 327 10.99 -27.28 18.95
CA PRO A 327 10.93 -28.11 17.75
C PRO A 327 11.63 -29.45 18.00
N ALA A 328 11.17 -30.49 17.30
CA ALA A 328 11.89 -31.76 17.32
C ALA A 328 13.25 -31.58 16.62
N PRO A 329 14.32 -32.26 17.11
CA PRO A 329 15.60 -32.26 16.41
C PRO A 329 15.42 -32.72 14.95
N GLU A 330 16.22 -32.17 14.08
CA GLU A 330 16.26 -32.64 12.70
C GLU A 330 16.72 -34.12 12.64
N PRO A 331 16.25 -34.90 11.66
CA PRO A 331 16.69 -36.26 11.49
C PRO A 331 18.20 -36.31 11.22
N GLU A 332 18.95 -37.16 11.97
CA GLU A 332 20.41 -37.35 11.80
C GLU A 332 20.80 -37.95 10.43
N ASP A 333 19.87 -38.58 9.72
CA ASP A 333 20.12 -39.21 8.43
C ASP A 333 19.66 -38.30 7.29
N GLU A 334 20.59 -37.76 6.51
CA GLU A 334 20.28 -37.16 5.20
C GLU A 334 19.68 -38.25 4.28
N ILE A 335 18.45 -38.00 3.84
CA ILE A 335 17.83 -38.84 2.81
C ILE A 335 18.41 -38.38 1.46
N ASP A 336 19.06 -39.29 0.70
CA ASP A 336 19.51 -39.00 -0.64
C ASP A 336 18.36 -38.41 -1.47
N GLU A 337 18.58 -37.31 -2.22
CA GLU A 337 17.56 -36.65 -3.08
C GLU A 337 16.80 -37.66 -3.97
N GLU A 338 17.43 -38.77 -4.37
CA GLU A 338 16.81 -39.84 -5.18
C GLU A 338 15.80 -40.70 -4.39
N ASP A 339 15.92 -40.77 -3.08
CA ASP A 339 15.06 -41.55 -2.17
C ASP A 339 14.02 -40.67 -1.46
N GLU A 340 14.06 -39.30 -1.60
CA GLU A 340 13.09 -38.36 -1.03
C GLU A 340 11.75 -38.50 -1.70
N VAL A 341 10.70 -38.75 -0.91
CA VAL A 341 9.30 -38.77 -1.39
C VAL A 341 8.67 -37.38 -1.29
N THR A 342 8.54 -36.72 -2.42
CA THR A 342 7.91 -35.40 -2.53
C THR A 342 6.40 -35.56 -2.77
N LEU A 343 5.58 -35.55 -1.72
CA LEU A 343 4.13 -35.82 -1.78
C LEU A 343 3.33 -34.86 -0.91
N ASP A 344 2.39 -34.16 -1.51
CA ASP A 344 1.32 -33.42 -0.81
C ASP A 344 0.07 -34.27 -0.69
N VAL A 345 -0.42 -34.48 0.52
CA VAL A 345 -1.67 -35.20 0.77
C VAL A 345 -2.81 -34.22 1.05
N TRP A 346 -3.76 -34.11 0.14
CA TRP A 346 -4.96 -33.29 0.31
C TRP A 346 -6.04 -34.10 1.01
N ASN A 347 -6.40 -33.69 2.24
CA ASN A 347 -7.45 -34.34 3.01
C ASN A 347 -8.67 -33.42 3.13
N TRP A 348 -9.84 -33.91 2.86
CA TRP A 348 -11.09 -33.15 2.93
C TRP A 348 -11.45 -32.61 4.31
N GLN A 349 -10.85 -33.15 5.37
CA GLN A 349 -11.06 -32.73 6.76
C GLN A 349 -10.02 -31.70 7.23
N ASP A 350 -9.02 -31.38 6.43
CA ASP A 350 -7.99 -30.40 6.80
C ASP A 350 -8.62 -29.03 7.10
N PRO A 351 -8.17 -28.34 8.15
CA PRO A 351 -8.63 -27.00 8.47
C PRO A 351 -8.37 -25.99 7.35
N TYR A 352 -7.22 -26.11 6.68
CA TYR A 352 -6.87 -25.39 5.46
C TYR A 352 -6.53 -26.37 4.36
N ILE A 353 -6.89 -26.06 3.11
CA ILE A 353 -6.45 -26.85 1.96
C ILE A 353 -4.93 -26.77 1.79
N MET A 354 -4.33 -27.79 1.22
CA MET A 354 -2.87 -27.95 1.13
C MET A 354 -2.14 -26.70 0.59
N PRO A 355 -2.57 -26.03 -0.49
CA PRO A 355 -1.89 -24.81 -0.96
C PRO A 355 -1.84 -23.68 0.09
N MET A 356 -2.86 -23.55 0.95
CA MET A 356 -2.82 -22.59 2.06
C MET A 356 -1.82 -23.02 3.12
N GLN A 357 -1.77 -24.32 3.44
CA GLN A 357 -0.83 -24.85 4.41
C GLN A 357 0.61 -24.63 3.96
N LEU A 358 0.93 -24.85 2.69
CA LEU A 358 2.27 -24.63 2.13
C LEU A 358 2.71 -23.16 2.24
N ILE A 359 1.80 -22.22 1.92
CA ILE A 359 2.11 -20.78 2.05
C ILE A 359 2.31 -20.37 3.50
N GLN A 360 1.60 -21.01 4.43
CA GLN A 360 1.67 -20.67 5.85
C GLN A 360 2.71 -21.48 6.63
N ALA A 361 3.33 -22.48 5.99
CA ALA A 361 4.19 -23.46 6.67
C ALA A 361 5.33 -22.79 7.46
N GLU A 362 6.02 -21.84 6.86
CA GLU A 362 7.11 -21.11 7.51
C GLU A 362 6.58 -20.29 8.70
N SER A 363 5.57 -19.47 8.50
CA SER A 363 4.99 -18.65 9.59
C SER A 363 4.36 -19.49 10.72
N GLU A 364 3.89 -20.69 10.43
CA GLU A 364 3.38 -21.61 11.46
C GLU A 364 4.53 -22.33 12.20
N ARG A 365 5.67 -22.59 11.54
CA ARG A 365 6.89 -23.09 12.23
C ARG A 365 7.49 -22.03 13.15
N ASP A 366 7.55 -20.78 12.68
CA ASP A 366 8.13 -19.66 13.41
C ASP A 366 7.17 -19.07 14.47
N ARG A 367 5.96 -19.62 14.58
CA ARG A 367 4.92 -19.08 15.47
C ARG A 367 5.38 -18.99 16.91
N ALA A 368 5.28 -17.79 17.45
CA ALA A 368 5.48 -17.50 18.86
C ALA A 368 4.15 -17.24 19.56
N TYR A 369 4.11 -17.55 20.84
CA TYR A 369 2.95 -17.35 21.71
C TYR A 369 3.36 -16.38 22.81
N ALA A 370 2.59 -15.32 22.99
CA ALA A 370 2.91 -14.25 23.92
C ALA A 370 2.99 -14.75 25.36
N ALA A 371 4.01 -14.31 26.04
CA ALA A 371 4.22 -14.45 27.47
C ALA A 371 4.65 -13.10 28.06
N VAL A 372 4.53 -12.91 29.35
CA VAL A 372 4.95 -11.70 30.05
C VAL A 372 5.69 -12.04 31.34
N VAL A 373 6.67 -11.20 31.67
CA VAL A 373 7.40 -11.29 32.93
C VAL A 373 7.57 -9.88 33.52
N PRO A 374 7.49 -9.68 34.86
CA PRO A 374 7.85 -8.40 35.47
C PRO A 374 9.31 -8.06 35.15
N SER A 375 9.57 -6.83 34.75
CA SER A 375 10.90 -6.39 34.31
C SER A 375 11.96 -6.43 35.43
N ASP A 376 11.54 -6.44 36.72
CA ASP A 376 12.40 -6.61 37.88
C ASP A 376 12.53 -8.10 38.36
N GLY A 377 12.03 -9.02 37.54
CA GLY A 377 12.03 -10.46 37.82
C GLY A 377 10.77 -10.95 38.52
N GLY A 378 10.43 -12.18 38.27
CA GLY A 378 9.23 -12.82 38.80
C GLY A 378 8.84 -14.05 37.98
N PRO A 379 7.68 -14.67 38.27
CA PRO A 379 7.19 -15.77 37.46
C PRO A 379 6.77 -15.28 36.07
N VAL A 380 7.04 -16.07 35.05
CA VAL A 380 6.50 -15.89 33.72
C VAL A 380 5.00 -16.18 33.72
N ILE A 381 4.23 -15.39 33.04
CA ILE A 381 2.80 -15.60 32.79
C ILE A 381 2.60 -15.91 31.32
N GLN A 382 2.13 -17.11 31.01
CA GLN A 382 1.80 -17.51 29.64
C GLN A 382 0.44 -16.93 29.24
N LEU A 383 0.42 -16.07 28.24
CA LEU A 383 -0.81 -15.44 27.73
C LEU A 383 -1.36 -16.17 26.50
N GLY A 384 -0.54 -16.39 25.48
CA GLY A 384 -0.86 -17.14 24.27
C GLY A 384 -0.67 -18.65 24.46
N THR A 385 -1.48 -19.49 23.82
CA THR A 385 -1.35 -20.96 23.86
C THR A 385 -1.78 -21.56 22.53
N LEU A 386 -1.60 -22.88 22.37
CA LEU A 386 -1.99 -23.58 21.14
C LEU A 386 -3.47 -23.43 20.79
N ASP A 387 -4.36 -23.30 21.76
CA ASP A 387 -5.80 -23.12 21.55
C ASP A 387 -6.22 -21.65 21.45
N LEU A 388 -5.42 -20.71 21.95
CA LEU A 388 -5.62 -19.26 21.89
C LEU A 388 -4.32 -18.58 21.45
N PRO A 389 -3.97 -18.67 20.16
CA PRO A 389 -2.64 -18.29 19.69
C PRO A 389 -2.39 -16.79 19.58
N ASN A 390 -3.43 -15.99 19.38
CA ASN A 390 -3.24 -14.57 19.13
C ASN A 390 -3.61 -13.76 20.35
N VAL A 391 -2.68 -12.93 20.82
CA VAL A 391 -2.83 -12.05 21.99
C VAL A 391 -2.43 -10.63 21.58
N THR A 392 -3.28 -9.67 21.93
CA THR A 392 -3.00 -8.24 21.78
C THR A 392 -3.06 -7.60 23.15
N VAL A 393 -1.97 -6.97 23.58
CA VAL A 393 -1.92 -6.21 24.83
C VAL A 393 -2.54 -4.82 24.63
N GLY A 394 -3.09 -4.24 25.68
CA GLY A 394 -3.71 -2.91 25.64
C GLY A 394 -2.88 -1.87 26.36
N SER A 395 -3.15 -0.59 26.09
CA SER A 395 -2.46 0.56 26.67
C SER A 395 -0.95 0.34 26.66
N ASP A 396 -0.42 0.04 25.49
CA ASP A 396 1.00 -0.22 25.23
C ASP A 396 1.68 -1.15 26.25
N GLY A 397 0.91 -2.16 26.73
CA GLY A 397 1.35 -3.15 27.69
C GLY A 397 1.05 -2.82 29.17
N ASP A 398 0.61 -1.61 29.51
CA ASP A 398 0.34 -1.22 30.89
C ASP A 398 -0.94 -1.84 31.45
N ALA A 399 -1.91 -2.10 30.57
CA ALA A 399 -3.19 -2.64 30.97
C ALA A 399 -3.08 -3.99 31.70
N PRO A 400 -3.95 -4.23 32.71
CA PRO A 400 -4.01 -5.52 33.37
C PRO A 400 -4.69 -6.62 32.54
N VAL A 401 -5.25 -6.26 31.38
CA VAL A 401 -6.02 -7.16 30.51
C VAL A 401 -5.52 -7.09 29.08
N ALA A 402 -5.32 -8.25 28.48
CA ALA A 402 -5.06 -8.41 27.05
C ALA A 402 -6.28 -9.02 26.34
N LEU A 403 -6.34 -8.84 25.04
CA LEU A 403 -7.31 -9.43 24.13
C LEU A 403 -6.75 -10.72 23.53
N GLY A 404 -7.41 -11.84 23.77
CA GLY A 404 -7.12 -13.12 23.11
C GLY A 404 -8.08 -13.40 21.95
N THR A 405 -7.58 -13.90 20.83
CA THR A 405 -8.43 -14.32 19.71
C THR A 405 -8.02 -15.67 19.14
N THR A 406 -9.02 -16.48 18.78
CA THR A 406 -8.77 -17.78 18.11
C THR A 406 -9.77 -18.02 16.98
N GLY A 407 -9.26 -18.29 15.80
CA GLY A 407 -10.04 -18.72 14.65
C GLY A 407 -9.94 -20.23 14.38
N LEU A 408 -9.21 -20.98 15.21
CA LEU A 408 -8.90 -22.39 14.99
C LEU A 408 -10.13 -23.28 14.71
N PRO A 409 -11.26 -23.13 15.44
CA PRO A 409 -12.45 -23.95 15.19
C PRO A 409 -13.12 -23.67 13.83
N TYR A 410 -12.78 -22.57 13.18
CA TYR A 410 -13.49 -22.05 12.00
C TYR A 410 -12.62 -22.01 10.75
N ARG A 411 -11.38 -22.49 10.81
CA ARG A 411 -10.38 -22.36 9.71
C ARG A 411 -10.92 -22.87 8.35
N GLN A 412 -11.69 -23.95 8.36
CA GLN A 412 -12.26 -24.53 7.12
C GLN A 412 -13.23 -23.57 6.40
N LEU A 413 -13.97 -22.73 7.17
CA LEU A 413 -14.98 -21.82 6.61
C LEU A 413 -14.37 -20.72 5.74
N VAL A 414 -13.10 -20.42 5.87
CA VAL A 414 -12.42 -19.40 5.04
C VAL A 414 -12.48 -19.73 3.55
N SER A 415 -12.64 -20.99 3.21
CA SER A 415 -12.70 -21.46 1.82
C SER A 415 -13.96 -21.02 1.08
N TRP A 416 -15.09 -20.83 1.76
CA TRP A 416 -16.40 -20.58 1.12
C TRP A 416 -17.33 -19.61 1.85
N ASP A 417 -17.11 -19.37 3.14
CA ASP A 417 -17.97 -18.49 3.93
C ASP A 417 -17.21 -17.23 4.37
N GLY A 418 -16.33 -17.33 5.36
CA GLY A 418 -15.58 -16.20 5.87
C GLY A 418 -14.66 -16.56 7.02
N ARG A 419 -14.02 -15.53 7.57
CA ARG A 419 -13.18 -15.68 8.76
C ARG A 419 -14.03 -15.48 10.01
N TYR A 420 -13.89 -16.39 10.96
CA TYR A 420 -14.56 -16.33 12.26
C TYR A 420 -13.54 -16.47 13.37
N ALA A 421 -13.78 -15.86 14.52
CA ALA A 421 -12.97 -16.03 15.71
C ALA A 421 -13.80 -15.92 17.00
N ASP A 422 -13.31 -16.55 18.04
CA ASP A 422 -13.76 -16.36 19.42
C ASP A 422 -12.86 -15.34 20.09
N TYR A 423 -13.43 -14.50 20.96
CA TYR A 423 -12.75 -13.43 21.66
C TYR A 423 -12.72 -13.68 23.14
N TYR A 424 -11.58 -13.40 23.77
CA TYR A 424 -11.33 -13.59 25.18
C TYR A 424 -10.68 -12.36 25.80
N THR A 425 -11.00 -12.07 27.07
CA THR A 425 -10.10 -11.31 27.93
C THR A 425 -9.07 -12.26 28.54
N ILE A 426 -7.85 -11.78 28.72
CA ILE A 426 -6.75 -12.48 29.41
C ILE A 426 -6.24 -11.56 30.49
N ASP A 427 -6.23 -11.98 31.76
CA ASP A 427 -5.57 -11.24 32.83
C ASP A 427 -4.05 -11.37 32.67
N VAL A 428 -3.37 -10.23 32.53
CA VAL A 428 -1.93 -10.18 32.29
C VAL A 428 -1.12 -10.65 33.51
N ASN A 429 -1.73 -10.63 34.71
CA ASN A 429 -1.04 -10.98 35.94
C ASN A 429 -1.07 -12.49 36.28
N ASP A 430 -2.03 -13.24 35.73
CA ASP A 430 -2.16 -14.67 36.07
C ASP A 430 -2.56 -15.57 34.87
N GLY A 431 -2.78 -14.98 33.68
CA GLY A 431 -3.18 -15.71 32.48
C GLY A 431 -4.63 -16.20 32.46
N THR A 432 -5.45 -15.80 33.44
CA THR A 432 -6.86 -16.21 33.52
C THR A 432 -7.65 -15.67 32.34
N ARG A 433 -8.46 -16.53 31.68
CA ARG A 433 -9.21 -16.21 30.46
C ARG A 433 -10.71 -16.18 30.71
N LYS A 434 -11.39 -15.26 30.02
CA LYS A 434 -12.85 -15.23 30.03
C LYS A 434 -13.35 -15.00 28.60
N LEU A 435 -14.28 -15.86 28.14
CA LEU A 435 -14.92 -15.71 26.84
C LEU A 435 -15.74 -14.41 26.78
N VAL A 436 -15.53 -13.62 25.74
CA VAL A 436 -16.20 -12.36 25.43
C VAL A 436 -17.29 -12.57 24.39
N ALA A 437 -16.91 -13.18 23.28
CA ALA A 437 -17.81 -13.46 22.17
C ALA A 437 -17.36 -14.72 21.43
N GLU A 438 -18.31 -15.47 20.88
CA GLU A 438 -18.05 -16.72 20.15
C GLU A 438 -18.47 -16.56 18.69
N ARG A 439 -17.66 -17.10 17.78
CA ARG A 439 -17.94 -17.16 16.33
C ARG A 439 -18.30 -15.81 15.71
N VAL A 440 -17.53 -14.77 16.02
CA VAL A 440 -17.71 -13.45 15.40
C VAL A 440 -17.11 -13.45 14.01
N ARG A 441 -17.90 -13.05 13.01
CA ARG A 441 -17.45 -13.00 11.61
C ARG A 441 -16.66 -11.73 11.34
N SER A 442 -15.38 -11.87 10.96
CA SER A 442 -14.50 -10.79 10.46
C SER A 442 -14.44 -9.52 11.32
N GLY A 443 -14.82 -9.62 12.62
CA GLY A 443 -15.11 -8.48 13.47
C GLY A 443 -13.91 -7.68 13.93
N ARG A 444 -12.68 -8.11 13.68
CA ARG A 444 -11.42 -7.43 14.09
C ARG A 444 -11.57 -6.72 15.44
N PRO A 445 -11.60 -7.45 16.57
CA PRO A 445 -11.75 -6.83 17.86
C PRO A 445 -10.53 -5.99 18.21
N SER A 446 -10.77 -4.93 18.98
CA SER A 446 -9.72 -4.05 19.51
C SER A 446 -10.01 -3.74 20.96
N LEU A 447 -8.95 -3.44 21.72
CA LEU A 447 -9.08 -2.81 23.04
C LEU A 447 -9.26 -1.30 22.85
N SER A 448 -10.04 -0.68 23.73
CA SER A 448 -10.07 0.78 23.86
C SER A 448 -8.73 1.29 24.42
N PRO A 449 -8.34 2.55 24.22
CA PRO A 449 -7.03 3.06 24.67
C PRO A 449 -6.72 2.78 26.13
N ASP A 450 -7.63 3.05 27.07
CA ASP A 450 -7.46 2.70 28.48
C ASP A 450 -7.84 1.25 28.81
N SER A 451 -8.04 0.41 27.80
CA SER A 451 -8.36 -1.01 27.95
C SER A 451 -9.57 -1.31 28.84
N ARG A 452 -10.56 -0.42 28.85
CA ARG A 452 -11.81 -0.63 29.61
C ARG A 452 -12.85 -1.40 28.83
N PHE A 453 -12.72 -1.44 27.49
CA PHE A 453 -13.64 -2.10 26.60
C PHE A 453 -12.88 -2.93 25.56
N ILE A 454 -13.47 -4.08 25.16
CA ILE A 454 -13.18 -4.74 23.89
C ILE A 454 -14.32 -4.40 22.96
N TYR A 455 -14.05 -3.88 21.77
CA TYR A 455 -15.06 -3.49 20.79
C TYR A 455 -14.78 -4.12 19.43
N TRP A 456 -15.83 -4.36 18.67
CA TRP A 456 -15.74 -4.97 17.34
C TRP A 456 -16.93 -4.60 16.45
N TRP A 457 -16.74 -4.72 15.17
CA TRP A 457 -17.82 -4.66 14.19
C TRP A 457 -18.48 -6.03 14.05
N ASP A 458 -19.81 -6.09 14.18
CA ASP A 458 -20.59 -7.27 13.82
C ASP A 458 -21.38 -7.01 12.54
N GLY A 459 -20.90 -7.58 11.42
CA GLY A 459 -21.53 -7.39 10.12
C GLY A 459 -22.92 -8.02 10.04
N THR A 460 -23.21 -9.07 10.80
CA THR A 460 -24.51 -9.72 10.84
C THR A 460 -25.55 -8.84 11.52
N GLU A 461 -25.18 -8.26 12.66
CA GLU A 461 -26.00 -7.29 13.38
C GLU A 461 -25.94 -5.89 12.74
N ARG A 462 -24.96 -5.64 11.85
CA ARG A 462 -24.66 -4.34 11.23
C ARG A 462 -24.44 -3.25 12.29
N ALA A 463 -23.68 -3.57 13.32
CA ALA A 463 -23.53 -2.76 14.51
C ALA A 463 -22.12 -2.82 15.09
N TRP A 464 -21.73 -1.74 15.76
CA TRP A 464 -20.59 -1.74 16.66
C TRP A 464 -21.02 -2.26 18.02
N LEU A 465 -20.34 -3.31 18.49
CA LEU A 465 -20.54 -3.93 19.80
C LEU A 465 -19.34 -3.63 20.69
N ALA A 466 -19.58 -3.58 22.00
CA ALA A 466 -18.52 -3.50 23.00
C ALA A 466 -18.79 -4.43 24.18
N TRP A 467 -17.72 -4.93 24.76
CA TRP A 467 -17.71 -5.69 26.01
C TRP A 467 -17.02 -4.86 27.08
N SER A 468 -17.71 -4.53 28.16
CA SER A 468 -17.12 -3.85 29.31
C SER A 468 -16.28 -4.85 30.15
N ILE A 469 -15.00 -4.55 30.32
CA ILE A 469 -14.08 -5.36 31.13
C ILE A 469 -14.50 -5.30 32.61
N GLU A 470 -14.95 -4.14 33.09
CA GLU A 470 -15.39 -3.94 34.48
C GLU A 470 -16.65 -4.75 34.81
N THR A 471 -17.70 -4.69 33.97
CA THR A 471 -18.98 -5.33 34.27
C THR A 471 -19.07 -6.74 33.72
N GLY A 472 -18.32 -7.07 32.69
CA GLY A 472 -18.40 -8.30 31.94
C GLY A 472 -19.70 -8.45 31.15
N GLU A 473 -20.25 -7.35 30.66
CA GLU A 473 -21.48 -7.30 29.86
C GLU A 473 -21.20 -6.73 28.47
N ALA A 474 -21.90 -7.26 27.47
CA ALA A 474 -21.86 -6.74 26.10
C ALA A 474 -22.94 -5.68 25.89
N SER A 475 -22.65 -4.66 25.08
CA SER A 475 -23.59 -3.63 24.66
C SER A 475 -23.49 -3.36 23.17
N ASN A 476 -24.58 -2.91 22.55
CA ASN A 476 -24.61 -2.44 21.19
C ASN A 476 -24.45 -0.92 21.19
N LEU A 477 -23.25 -0.45 20.77
CA LEU A 477 -22.89 0.97 20.77
C LEU A 477 -23.68 1.80 19.76
N SER A 478 -24.13 1.18 18.67
CA SER A 478 -24.82 1.86 17.58
C SER A 478 -26.35 1.71 17.63
N ALA A 479 -26.90 1.03 18.62
CA ALA A 479 -28.34 0.71 18.69
C ALA A 479 -29.27 1.92 18.67
N GLU A 480 -28.86 3.03 19.29
CA GLU A 480 -29.68 4.26 19.39
C GLU A 480 -29.33 5.31 18.30
N ILE A 481 -28.37 5.02 17.41
CA ILE A 481 -28.10 5.89 16.25
C ILE A 481 -29.25 5.71 15.25
N PRO A 482 -29.96 6.80 14.85
CA PRO A 482 -31.16 6.68 14.03
C PRO A 482 -30.88 6.38 12.54
N PHE A 483 -29.64 6.22 12.16
CA PHE A 483 -29.20 6.00 10.80
C PHE A 483 -28.28 4.77 10.71
N PRO A 484 -28.23 4.10 9.54
CA PRO A 484 -27.29 2.99 9.34
C PRO A 484 -25.82 3.42 9.51
N VAL A 485 -25.04 2.60 10.19
CA VAL A 485 -23.60 2.77 10.43
C VAL A 485 -22.76 1.78 9.58
N HIS A 486 -23.39 1.09 8.65
CA HIS A 486 -22.76 0.18 7.68
C HIS A 486 -22.74 0.78 6.29
N ASP A 487 -21.83 0.29 5.44
CA ASP A 487 -21.74 0.69 4.04
C ASP A 487 -23.05 0.40 3.30
N LEU A 488 -23.69 1.45 2.82
CA LEU A 488 -24.97 1.40 2.10
C LEU A 488 -24.82 0.97 0.64
N PHE A 489 -23.61 0.98 0.10
CA PHE A 489 -23.30 0.63 -1.28
C PHE A 489 -22.62 -0.73 -1.41
N ASP A 490 -22.43 -1.45 -0.30
CA ASP A 490 -21.93 -2.82 -0.33
C ASP A 490 -23.02 -3.74 -0.90
N ASP A 491 -22.81 -4.20 -2.12
CA ASP A 491 -23.74 -5.04 -2.89
C ASP A 491 -23.25 -6.51 -3.00
N ARG A 492 -22.33 -6.90 -2.08
CA ARG A 492 -21.83 -8.27 -1.98
C ARG A 492 -22.76 -9.17 -1.16
N PRO A 493 -22.69 -10.51 -1.33
CA PRO A 493 -23.47 -11.44 -0.51
C PRO A 493 -23.12 -11.43 0.98
N GLU A 494 -21.85 -11.17 1.31
CA GLU A 494 -21.39 -11.08 2.70
C GLU A 494 -22.02 -9.90 3.45
N PRO A 495 -22.09 -9.95 4.78
CA PRO A 495 -22.52 -8.80 5.57
C PRO A 495 -21.66 -7.56 5.31
N PRO A 496 -22.28 -6.37 5.19
CA PRO A 496 -21.56 -5.15 4.88
C PRO A 496 -20.59 -4.72 5.99
N GLY A 497 -19.52 -4.03 5.61
CA GLY A 497 -18.59 -3.40 6.54
C GLY A 497 -19.18 -2.16 7.22
N SER A 498 -18.50 -1.67 8.27
CA SER A 498 -18.82 -0.40 8.91
C SER A 498 -18.44 0.80 8.05
N ILE A 499 -19.06 1.94 8.31
CA ILE A 499 -18.62 3.24 7.81
C ILE A 499 -17.57 3.78 8.76
N GLY A 500 -16.36 4.02 8.24
CA GLY A 500 -15.23 4.54 9.01
C GLY A 500 -14.75 3.60 10.11
N THR A 501 -13.78 4.09 10.87
CA THR A 501 -13.20 3.41 12.04
C THR A 501 -13.53 4.23 13.28
N PRO A 502 -14.09 3.65 14.34
CA PRO A 502 -14.36 4.35 15.58
C PRO A 502 -13.11 4.94 16.20
N ARG A 503 -13.29 6.06 16.91
CA ARG A 503 -12.22 6.72 17.65
C ARG A 503 -12.69 6.98 19.09
N TRP A 504 -11.83 6.71 20.04
CA TRP A 504 -12.11 6.88 21.45
C TRP A 504 -11.73 8.27 21.95
N THR A 505 -12.39 8.72 22.98
CA THR A 505 -12.02 9.92 23.72
C THR A 505 -11.23 9.56 24.97
N GLU A 506 -10.54 10.52 25.57
CA GLU A 506 -9.75 10.35 26.77
C GLU A 506 -10.50 9.61 27.89
N GLY A 507 -9.85 8.66 28.53
CA GLY A 507 -10.42 7.86 29.63
C GLY A 507 -11.48 6.86 29.18
N ASP A 508 -11.53 6.51 27.90
CA ASP A 508 -12.60 5.71 27.29
C ASP A 508 -14.00 6.22 27.63
N ALA A 509 -14.12 7.55 27.83
CA ALA A 509 -15.36 8.17 28.27
C ALA A 509 -16.42 8.21 27.15
N GLY A 510 -16.00 8.17 25.90
CA GLY A 510 -16.85 8.17 24.74
C GLY A 510 -16.18 7.53 23.53
N ILE A 511 -16.98 7.17 22.54
CA ILE A 511 -16.50 6.67 21.26
C ILE A 511 -17.22 7.37 20.12
N LEU A 512 -16.48 7.80 19.10
CA LEU A 512 -17.03 8.37 17.88
C LEU A 512 -17.34 7.24 16.89
N ILE A 513 -18.58 7.23 16.38
CA ILE A 513 -19.05 6.32 15.34
C ILE A 513 -19.63 7.15 14.19
N ASN A 514 -19.29 6.78 12.96
CA ASN A 514 -19.81 7.44 11.76
C ASN A 514 -21.10 6.77 11.27
N ASP A 515 -22.10 7.57 10.87
CA ASP A 515 -23.05 7.17 9.85
C ASP A 515 -22.55 7.61 8.45
N TRP A 516 -23.36 7.48 7.41
CA TRP A 516 -22.94 7.83 6.04
C TRP A 516 -22.56 9.31 5.85
N HIS A 517 -23.00 10.19 6.75
CA HIS A 517 -22.86 11.64 6.65
C HIS A 517 -22.19 12.27 7.87
N ASP A 518 -22.62 11.84 9.05
CA ASP A 518 -22.37 12.54 10.30
C ASP A 518 -21.60 11.68 11.30
N ILE A 519 -21.06 12.33 12.33
CA ILE A 519 -20.29 11.70 13.41
C ILE A 519 -21.11 11.74 14.70
N TRP A 520 -21.15 10.61 15.40
CA TRP A 520 -21.90 10.41 16.63
C TRP A 520 -20.97 10.10 17.80
N LEU A 521 -21.09 10.83 18.89
CA LEU A 521 -20.45 10.51 20.17
C LEU A 521 -21.36 9.62 21.00
N ILE A 522 -20.86 8.46 21.36
CA ILE A 522 -21.57 7.43 22.13
C ILE A 522 -20.93 7.29 23.50
N ASP A 523 -21.74 7.27 24.56
CA ASP A 523 -21.33 6.81 25.89
C ASP A 523 -21.32 5.25 25.90
N PRO A 524 -20.16 4.60 25.98
CA PRO A 524 -20.07 3.14 25.89
C PRO A 524 -20.74 2.45 27.09
N THR A 525 -21.02 3.18 28.18
CA THR A 525 -21.75 2.66 29.34
C THR A 525 -23.27 2.70 29.18
N GLY A 526 -23.78 3.34 28.11
CA GLY A 526 -25.21 3.47 27.81
C GLY A 526 -25.99 4.38 28.76
N ARG A 527 -25.31 5.20 29.57
CA ARG A 527 -25.97 6.12 30.51
C ARG A 527 -26.47 7.41 29.85
N GLN A 528 -25.88 7.77 28.71
CA GLN A 528 -26.25 8.93 27.91
C GLN A 528 -26.63 8.47 26.51
N SER A 529 -27.68 9.12 25.95
CA SER A 529 -28.06 8.86 24.55
C SER A 529 -27.00 9.38 23.56
N PRO A 530 -26.86 8.77 22.38
CA PRO A 530 -25.98 9.22 21.32
C PRO A 530 -26.18 10.71 20.99
N ARG A 531 -25.10 11.42 20.77
CA ARG A 531 -25.10 12.82 20.36
C ARG A 531 -24.45 12.97 18.98
N ASN A 532 -25.17 13.54 18.02
CA ASN A 532 -24.61 13.92 16.74
C ASN A 532 -23.67 15.13 16.97
N VAL A 533 -22.36 14.93 16.88
CA VAL A 533 -21.38 16.01 17.14
C VAL A 533 -21.26 16.97 15.97
N THR A 534 -21.64 16.55 14.76
CA THR A 534 -21.68 17.39 13.55
C THR A 534 -23.06 18.06 13.34
N GLU A 535 -23.99 17.97 14.32
CA GLU A 535 -25.32 18.62 14.34
C GLU A 535 -26.14 18.37 13.05
N GLY A 536 -25.91 17.26 12.36
CA GLY A 536 -26.63 16.88 11.14
C GLY A 536 -26.30 17.72 9.90
N VAL A 537 -25.22 18.48 9.95
CA VAL A 537 -24.73 19.28 8.81
C VAL A 537 -24.39 18.39 7.62
N GLY A 538 -23.70 17.28 7.86
CA GLY A 538 -23.33 16.34 6.81
C GLY A 538 -24.52 15.89 5.99
N ARG A 539 -25.58 15.42 6.64
CA ARG A 539 -26.81 14.96 5.97
C ARG A 539 -27.58 16.10 5.31
N ARG A 540 -27.63 17.28 5.94
CA ARG A 540 -28.34 18.44 5.41
C ARG A 540 -27.68 18.99 4.13
N GLU A 541 -26.36 18.96 4.06
CA GLU A 541 -25.57 19.54 2.98
C GLU A 541 -25.02 18.48 1.98
N GLY A 542 -25.31 17.20 2.20
CA GLY A 542 -24.86 16.12 1.32
C GLY A 542 -23.37 15.77 1.47
N LEU A 543 -22.79 16.12 2.63
CA LEU A 543 -21.38 15.85 2.96
C LEU A 543 -21.24 14.52 3.71
N ARG A 544 -20.06 13.95 3.62
CA ARG A 544 -19.56 12.89 4.51
C ARG A 544 -18.40 13.45 5.32
N PHE A 545 -18.57 13.49 6.65
CA PHE A 545 -17.52 13.92 7.57
C PHE A 545 -16.71 12.76 8.09
N THR A 546 -15.39 12.99 8.24
CA THR A 546 -14.49 12.06 8.94
C THR A 546 -13.55 12.85 9.85
N TYR A 547 -13.36 12.38 11.09
CA TYR A 547 -12.37 12.96 12.00
C TYR A 547 -10.94 12.79 11.41
N VAL A 548 -10.17 13.87 11.42
CA VAL A 548 -8.77 13.89 10.97
C VAL A 548 -7.85 14.00 12.17
N GLN A 549 -7.08 12.97 12.42
CA GLN A 549 -5.98 12.98 13.37
C GLN A 549 -4.80 13.69 12.71
N THR A 550 -4.44 14.87 13.21
CA THR A 550 -3.32 15.66 12.68
C THR A 550 -2.01 15.40 13.40
N ASP A 551 -2.08 14.93 14.63
CA ASP A 551 -0.97 14.55 15.46
C ASP A 551 -0.90 13.00 15.52
N PRO A 552 0.14 12.37 15.02
CA PRO A 552 0.26 10.91 15.03
C PRO A 552 0.44 10.33 16.44
N GLU A 553 0.91 11.11 17.41
CA GLU A 553 1.10 10.68 18.80
C GLU A 553 -0.20 10.75 19.64
N GLU A 554 -1.29 11.30 19.10
CA GLU A 554 -2.59 11.32 19.78
C GLU A 554 -3.38 10.05 19.57
N ASP A 555 -3.45 9.19 20.57
CA ASP A 555 -4.26 7.95 20.53
C ASP A 555 -5.76 8.21 20.70
N VAL A 556 -6.15 9.37 21.23
CA VAL A 556 -7.51 9.69 21.60
C VAL A 556 -8.00 11.00 20.97
N VAL A 557 -9.33 11.11 20.80
CA VAL A 557 -9.95 12.32 20.28
C VAL A 557 -10.01 13.38 21.37
N PRO A 558 -9.41 14.55 21.19
CA PRO A 558 -9.46 15.63 22.18
C PRO A 558 -10.84 16.30 22.23
N MET A 559 -11.49 16.28 23.40
CA MET A 559 -12.82 16.87 23.59
C MET A 559 -12.79 18.36 23.87
N GLY A 560 -11.71 18.89 24.45
CA GLY A 560 -11.64 20.26 24.97
C GLY A 560 -11.11 21.31 23.98
N ARG A 561 -10.72 20.93 22.78
CA ARG A 561 -10.12 21.81 21.75
C ARG A 561 -10.79 21.64 20.38
N ASP A 562 -10.46 22.52 19.46
CA ASP A 562 -10.93 22.42 18.08
C ASP A 562 -10.29 21.18 17.42
N VAL A 563 -11.05 20.48 16.60
CA VAL A 563 -10.66 19.30 15.82
C VAL A 563 -10.88 19.57 14.34
N LEU A 564 -10.10 18.87 13.50
CA LEU A 564 -10.24 18.92 12.06
C LEU A 564 -11.13 17.77 11.59
N LEU A 565 -12.01 18.07 10.65
CA LEU A 565 -12.83 17.10 9.93
C LEU A 565 -12.51 17.20 8.43
N SER A 566 -12.31 16.09 7.75
CA SER A 566 -12.45 16.07 6.30
C SER A 566 -13.93 16.06 5.93
N ALA A 567 -14.25 16.66 4.80
CA ALA A 567 -15.60 16.76 4.29
C ALA A 567 -15.61 16.46 2.79
N PHE A 568 -16.30 15.40 2.38
CA PHE A 568 -16.46 15.00 1.00
C PHE A 568 -17.90 15.15 0.55
N HIS A 569 -18.16 15.91 -0.51
CA HIS A 569 -19.51 16.12 -1.03
C HIS A 569 -19.91 14.98 -1.97
N LEU A 570 -20.93 14.22 -1.59
CA LEU A 570 -21.30 12.95 -2.22
C LEU A 570 -21.82 13.10 -3.66
N THR A 571 -22.31 14.27 -4.03
CA THR A 571 -22.93 14.51 -5.35
C THR A 571 -21.96 15.10 -6.36
N ASP A 572 -21.27 16.20 -6.04
CA ASP A 572 -20.37 16.90 -6.98
C ASP A 572 -18.90 16.54 -6.77
N LYS A 573 -18.58 15.77 -5.72
CA LYS A 573 -17.25 15.26 -5.40
C LYS A 573 -16.25 16.32 -4.95
N SER A 574 -16.72 17.53 -4.61
CA SER A 574 -15.85 18.52 -3.96
C SER A 574 -15.34 17.98 -2.62
N ASP A 575 -14.11 18.34 -2.26
CA ASP A 575 -13.44 17.89 -1.05
C ASP A 575 -12.91 19.08 -0.26
N GLY A 576 -12.71 18.88 1.05
CA GLY A 576 -12.20 19.94 1.90
C GLY A 576 -12.20 19.61 3.38
N PHE A 577 -12.13 20.67 4.17
CA PHE A 577 -11.98 20.54 5.60
C PHE A 577 -12.91 21.49 6.35
N TYR A 578 -13.36 21.00 7.50
CA TYR A 578 -14.17 21.74 8.47
C TYR A 578 -13.48 21.70 9.83
N ARG A 579 -13.79 22.67 10.67
CA ARG A 579 -13.36 22.72 12.07
C ARG A 579 -14.55 22.58 12.97
N ASP A 580 -14.43 21.75 13.98
CA ASP A 580 -15.46 21.53 14.97
C ASP A 580 -14.89 21.46 16.39
N ARG A 581 -15.75 21.30 17.37
CA ARG A 581 -15.42 21.12 18.76
C ARG A 581 -16.45 20.26 19.47
N PHE A 582 -16.05 19.05 19.79
CA PHE A 582 -16.96 17.99 20.20
C PHE A 582 -17.51 18.11 21.65
N ASP A 583 -16.96 18.98 22.49
CA ASP A 583 -17.50 19.25 23.83
C ASP A 583 -18.71 20.25 23.85
N ARG A 584 -19.12 20.75 22.68
CA ARG A 584 -20.17 21.72 22.51
C ARG A 584 -21.21 21.29 21.49
N ASN A 585 -22.40 21.85 21.60
CA ASN A 585 -23.45 21.76 20.57
C ASN A 585 -23.27 22.94 19.61
N ASN A 586 -22.46 22.76 18.60
CA ASN A 586 -22.22 23.73 17.53
C ASN A 586 -22.09 23.04 16.19
N GLU A 587 -22.48 23.69 15.12
CA GLU A 587 -22.27 23.19 13.78
C GLU A 587 -20.79 23.31 13.38
N PRO A 588 -20.23 22.31 12.67
CA PRO A 588 -18.92 22.40 12.06
C PRO A 588 -18.81 23.63 11.15
N ARG A 589 -17.66 24.30 11.15
CA ARG A 589 -17.41 25.47 10.31
C ARG A 589 -16.51 25.09 9.14
N PRO A 590 -16.88 25.43 7.89
CA PRO A 590 -16.03 25.19 6.75
C PRO A 590 -14.74 26.01 6.87
N LEU A 591 -13.63 25.40 6.54
CA LEU A 591 -12.33 26.03 6.37
C LEU A 591 -12.04 26.19 4.87
N VAL A 592 -12.08 25.10 4.13
CA VAL A 592 -11.93 25.07 2.68
C VAL A 592 -12.82 23.98 2.10
N MET A 593 -13.45 24.24 0.97
CA MET A 593 -14.14 23.29 0.10
C MET A 593 -13.87 23.71 -1.34
N ASP A 594 -13.40 22.82 -2.16
CA ASP A 594 -13.03 23.12 -3.55
C ASP A 594 -13.25 21.89 -4.46
N ASP A 595 -13.28 22.11 -5.76
CA ASP A 595 -13.38 21.04 -6.79
C ASP A 595 -12.01 20.36 -6.97
N VAL A 596 -11.51 19.73 -5.94
CA VAL A 596 -10.19 19.09 -5.86
C VAL A 596 -10.24 17.81 -5.01
N ASP A 597 -9.14 17.11 -4.92
CA ASP A 597 -8.89 16.01 -3.96
C ASP A 597 -7.71 16.42 -3.07
N PHE A 598 -7.92 16.48 -1.77
CA PHE A 598 -6.91 16.80 -0.77
C PHE A 598 -6.41 15.53 -0.07
N SER A 599 -5.10 15.46 0.23
CA SER A 599 -4.62 14.45 1.18
C SER A 599 -4.93 14.85 2.62
N THR A 600 -4.85 13.88 3.53
CA THR A 600 -4.90 14.14 4.97
C THR A 600 -3.75 15.07 5.37
N PRO A 601 -4.02 16.19 6.05
CA PRO A 601 -2.98 17.08 6.52
C PRO A 601 -2.15 16.45 7.64
N THR A 602 -0.84 16.63 7.57
CA THR A 602 0.11 16.26 8.63
C THR A 602 0.62 17.52 9.29
N LYS A 603 0.50 17.63 10.61
CA LYS A 603 0.97 18.78 11.40
C LYS A 603 2.43 18.61 11.79
N ALA A 604 3.19 19.70 11.82
CA ALA A 604 4.49 19.74 12.45
C ALA A 604 4.36 19.58 13.97
N GLU A 605 5.33 18.94 14.60
CA GLU A 605 5.31 18.59 16.01
C GLU A 605 5.24 19.85 16.91
N ASP A 606 6.14 20.81 16.71
CA ASP A 606 6.32 22.00 17.54
C ASP A 606 5.66 23.27 16.96
N SER A 607 4.92 23.19 15.86
CA SER A 607 4.29 24.37 15.27
C SER A 607 2.89 24.08 14.68
N ASP A 608 2.17 25.16 14.35
CA ASP A 608 0.84 25.05 13.73
C ASP A 608 0.90 24.85 12.19
N ILE A 609 2.08 24.60 11.62
CA ILE A 609 2.23 24.37 10.18
C ILE A 609 1.73 22.96 9.85
N VAL A 610 0.92 22.88 8.79
CA VAL A 610 0.45 21.62 8.23
C VAL A 610 0.92 21.45 6.79
N LEU A 611 1.22 20.21 6.42
CA LEU A 611 1.59 19.77 5.09
C LEU A 611 0.50 18.89 4.51
N LEU A 612 0.11 19.13 3.25
CA LEU A 612 -0.86 18.33 2.54
C LEU A 612 -0.59 18.37 1.03
N THR A 613 -1.24 17.49 0.27
CA THR A 613 -1.28 17.57 -1.19
C THR A 613 -2.66 18.05 -1.65
N ARG A 614 -2.67 18.69 -2.82
CA ARG A 614 -3.87 19.09 -3.53
C ARG A 614 -3.73 18.66 -4.98
N GLN A 615 -4.79 18.07 -5.53
CA GLN A 615 -4.77 17.57 -6.91
C GLN A 615 -6.10 17.72 -7.62
N THR A 616 -6.03 17.75 -8.94
CA THR A 616 -7.12 17.51 -9.88
C THR A 616 -6.62 16.62 -11.00
N PHE A 617 -7.44 16.29 -11.97
CA PHE A 617 -6.92 15.62 -13.18
C PHE A 617 -5.85 16.46 -13.90
N ARG A 618 -5.92 17.81 -13.78
CA ARG A 618 -4.97 18.75 -14.39
C ARG A 618 -3.84 19.21 -13.48
N GLU A 619 -4.04 19.16 -12.18
CA GLU A 619 -3.08 19.62 -11.18
C GLU A 619 -2.44 18.41 -10.52
N PHE A 620 -1.11 18.29 -10.69
CA PHE A 620 -0.34 17.25 -10.02
C PHE A 620 -0.47 17.42 -8.50
N PRO A 621 -0.49 16.31 -7.70
CA PRO A 621 -0.51 16.36 -6.25
C PRO A 621 0.80 16.90 -5.66
N ASP A 622 1.03 18.20 -5.91
CA ASP A 622 2.13 18.95 -5.32
C ASP A 622 1.89 19.21 -3.84
N LEU A 623 2.97 19.48 -3.11
CA LEU A 623 2.95 19.79 -1.69
C LEU A 623 2.49 21.22 -1.45
N TRP A 624 1.61 21.37 -0.46
CA TRP A 624 1.08 22.63 0.01
C TRP A 624 1.27 22.72 1.53
N VAL A 625 1.51 23.94 2.02
CA VAL A 625 1.56 24.25 3.44
C VAL A 625 0.55 25.32 3.79
N ALA A 626 0.06 25.26 5.02
CA ALA A 626 -0.82 26.25 5.62
C ALA A 626 -0.59 26.28 7.14
N ASP A 627 -1.28 27.20 7.85
CA ASP A 627 -1.44 27.06 9.28
C ASP A 627 -2.51 25.98 9.62
N ASP A 628 -2.67 25.65 10.88
CA ASP A 628 -3.65 24.67 11.35
C ASP A 628 -5.12 25.05 11.04
N ARG A 629 -5.36 26.31 10.62
CA ARG A 629 -6.67 26.82 10.17
C ARG A 629 -6.87 26.65 8.68
N LEU A 630 -5.88 26.12 8.00
CA LEU A 630 -5.83 26.01 6.54
C LEU A 630 -5.98 27.36 5.82
N ASP A 631 -5.67 28.47 6.54
CA ASP A 631 -5.62 29.78 5.96
C ASP A 631 -4.32 29.95 5.14
N GLY A 632 -4.45 30.53 3.95
CA GLY A 632 -3.29 30.86 3.13
C GLY A 632 -2.55 29.67 2.54
N LEU A 633 -3.27 28.60 2.15
CA LEU A 633 -2.70 27.46 1.43
C LEU A 633 -1.69 27.92 0.38
N THR A 634 -0.45 27.51 0.53
CA THR A 634 0.67 27.92 -0.32
C THR A 634 1.35 26.69 -0.92
N LYS A 635 1.42 26.65 -2.26
CA LYS A 635 2.11 25.61 -3.00
C LYS A 635 3.62 25.75 -2.81
N ILE A 636 4.27 24.69 -2.35
CA ILE A 636 5.73 24.69 -2.07
C ILE A 636 6.52 23.75 -2.96
N SER A 637 5.89 22.87 -3.72
CA SER A 637 6.54 22.02 -4.71
C SER A 637 6.05 22.32 -6.14
N ASN A 638 6.82 21.90 -7.12
CA ASN A 638 6.47 21.92 -8.54
C ASN A 638 7.20 20.74 -9.18
N ALA A 639 6.68 19.53 -8.98
CA ALA A 639 7.38 18.31 -9.33
C ALA A 639 7.41 18.05 -10.84
N ASN A 640 6.36 18.48 -11.58
CA ASN A 640 6.21 18.19 -13.00
C ASN A 640 5.93 19.44 -13.85
N PRO A 641 6.84 20.44 -13.87
CA PRO A 641 6.64 21.66 -14.66
C PRO A 641 6.55 21.40 -16.16
N GLN A 642 7.13 20.30 -16.66
CA GLN A 642 7.07 19.88 -18.06
C GLN A 642 5.65 19.56 -18.53
N GLN A 643 4.68 19.34 -17.64
CA GLN A 643 3.28 19.10 -18.00
C GLN A 643 2.70 20.19 -18.89
N GLU A 644 3.17 21.44 -18.76
CA GLU A 644 2.71 22.56 -19.58
C GLU A 644 3.02 22.40 -21.08
N GLU A 645 3.98 21.54 -21.43
CA GLU A 645 4.38 21.26 -22.81
C GLU A 645 3.43 20.26 -23.50
N TYR A 646 2.62 19.56 -22.73
CA TYR A 646 1.76 18.47 -23.22
C TYR A 646 0.30 18.88 -23.34
N ALA A 647 -0.35 18.37 -24.39
CA ALA A 647 -1.80 18.34 -24.40
C ALA A 647 -2.31 17.49 -23.25
N TRP A 648 -3.27 17.99 -22.49
CA TRP A 648 -3.78 17.30 -21.33
C TRP A 648 -5.26 16.99 -21.49
N GLY A 649 -6.14 17.66 -20.81
CA GLY A 649 -7.57 17.50 -20.91
C GLY A 649 -8.28 18.00 -19.66
N THR A 650 -9.58 17.78 -19.62
CA THR A 650 -10.45 18.15 -18.51
C THR A 650 -11.30 16.97 -18.10
N GLU A 651 -11.71 16.92 -16.86
CA GLU A 651 -12.68 15.98 -16.30
C GLU A 651 -14.06 16.61 -16.14
N GLU A 652 -15.10 15.80 -16.25
CA GLU A 652 -16.48 16.20 -16.05
C GLU A 652 -17.28 15.05 -15.42
N LEU A 653 -18.03 15.33 -14.36
CA LEU A 653 -18.97 14.38 -13.78
C LEU A 653 -20.22 14.30 -14.67
N VAL A 654 -20.57 13.11 -15.14
CA VAL A 654 -21.75 12.86 -15.95
C VAL A 654 -22.72 11.93 -15.23
N SER A 655 -24.02 12.03 -15.56
CA SER A 655 -25.06 11.22 -14.92
C SER A 655 -25.99 10.62 -15.98
N TRP A 656 -26.47 9.41 -15.70
CA TRP A 656 -27.48 8.73 -16.51
C TRP A 656 -28.35 7.82 -15.64
N ILE A 657 -29.29 7.15 -16.27
CA ILE A 657 -30.12 6.14 -15.62
C ILE A 657 -29.74 4.78 -16.23
N SER A 658 -29.47 3.78 -15.38
CA SER A 658 -29.24 2.41 -15.81
C SER A 658 -30.51 1.80 -16.46
N ASN A 659 -30.40 0.65 -17.09
CA ASN A 659 -31.58 -0.08 -17.60
C ASN A 659 -32.54 -0.46 -16.47
N ASP A 660 -32.04 -0.67 -15.26
CA ASP A 660 -32.83 -1.00 -14.07
C ASP A 660 -33.44 0.23 -13.38
N GLY A 661 -33.23 1.43 -13.94
CA GLY A 661 -33.78 2.67 -13.41
C GLY A 661 -32.97 3.28 -12.25
N ILE A 662 -31.73 2.85 -12.04
CA ILE A 662 -30.84 3.37 -10.99
C ILE A 662 -30.12 4.62 -11.51
N PRO A 663 -30.16 5.76 -10.79
CA PRO A 663 -29.33 6.93 -11.09
C PRO A 663 -27.85 6.60 -10.87
N LEU A 664 -27.03 6.82 -11.87
CA LEU A 664 -25.59 6.55 -11.84
C LEU A 664 -24.79 7.78 -12.20
N GLN A 665 -23.55 7.78 -11.75
CA GLN A 665 -22.53 8.79 -12.09
C GLN A 665 -21.31 8.13 -12.75
N GLY A 666 -20.52 8.92 -13.43
CA GLY A 666 -19.26 8.53 -14.01
C GLY A 666 -18.46 9.74 -14.42
N ILE A 667 -17.20 9.51 -14.79
CA ILE A 667 -16.26 10.57 -15.16
C ILE A 667 -16.04 10.53 -16.66
N LEU A 668 -16.23 11.66 -17.32
CA LEU A 668 -15.89 11.86 -18.72
C LEU A 668 -14.68 12.81 -18.84
N TYR A 669 -13.58 12.28 -19.36
CA TYR A 669 -12.39 13.07 -19.68
C TYR A 669 -12.42 13.50 -21.16
N LYS A 670 -12.09 14.76 -21.41
CA LYS A 670 -12.09 15.40 -22.72
C LYS A 670 -10.71 15.98 -23.03
N PRO A 671 -10.20 15.90 -24.28
CA PRO A 671 -8.91 16.49 -24.65
C PRO A 671 -8.94 18.03 -24.53
N ASP A 672 -7.76 18.65 -24.43
CA ASP A 672 -7.60 20.11 -24.27
C ASP A 672 -8.25 20.91 -25.41
N ASP A 673 -8.19 20.41 -26.66
CA ASP A 673 -8.73 21.03 -27.85
C ASP A 673 -10.16 20.56 -28.19
N PHE A 674 -10.90 20.10 -27.19
CA PHE A 674 -12.24 19.56 -27.35
C PHE A 674 -13.18 20.58 -28.06
N ASP A 675 -13.75 20.15 -29.17
CA ASP A 675 -14.74 20.87 -29.94
C ASP A 675 -16.01 20.01 -30.08
N PRO A 676 -17.15 20.40 -29.50
CA PRO A 676 -18.37 19.59 -29.54
C PRO A 676 -18.95 19.41 -30.98
N SER A 677 -18.46 20.12 -31.95
CA SER A 677 -18.83 19.95 -33.37
C SER A 677 -18.05 18.83 -34.09
N ARG A 678 -16.95 18.33 -33.48
CA ARG A 678 -16.14 17.24 -34.03
C ARG A 678 -16.58 15.89 -33.45
N LYS A 679 -16.19 14.81 -34.13
CA LYS A 679 -16.36 13.44 -33.63
C LYS A 679 -15.04 12.91 -33.09
N TYR A 680 -15.10 12.26 -31.92
CA TYR A 680 -13.94 11.72 -31.22
C TYR A 680 -14.09 10.23 -31.03
N PRO A 681 -13.02 9.43 -31.06
CA PRO A 681 -12.99 8.09 -30.54
C PRO A 681 -13.13 8.14 -29.01
N MET A 682 -13.67 7.11 -28.40
CA MET A 682 -13.86 7.03 -26.97
C MET A 682 -13.33 5.72 -26.41
N MET A 683 -12.53 5.80 -25.34
CA MET A 683 -12.17 4.67 -24.48
C MET A 683 -13.12 4.59 -23.32
N VAL A 684 -13.54 3.39 -22.95
CA VAL A 684 -14.33 3.12 -21.75
C VAL A 684 -13.50 2.20 -20.83
N TYR A 685 -13.36 2.60 -19.58
CA TYR A 685 -12.68 1.81 -18.55
C TYR A 685 -13.55 1.69 -17.31
N PHE A 686 -13.63 0.53 -16.73
CA PHE A 686 -14.39 0.34 -15.47
C PHE A 686 -13.89 -0.84 -14.66
N TYR A 687 -14.25 -0.82 -13.37
CA TYR A 687 -14.06 -1.94 -12.46
C TYR A 687 -15.31 -2.13 -11.58
N GLU A 688 -15.60 -1.19 -10.69
CA GLU A 688 -16.82 -1.13 -9.87
C GLU A 688 -17.30 0.32 -9.80
N ARG A 689 -17.18 1.03 -8.65
CA ARG A 689 -17.52 2.44 -8.50
C ARG A 689 -16.23 3.28 -8.50
N ASN A 690 -16.20 4.33 -9.29
CA ASN A 690 -15.00 5.13 -9.52
C ASN A 690 -15.26 6.65 -9.49
N SER A 691 -16.54 7.09 -9.50
CA SER A 691 -16.88 8.51 -9.66
C SER A 691 -16.38 9.39 -8.51
N ASP A 692 -16.19 8.83 -7.31
CA ASP A 692 -15.59 9.53 -6.17
C ASP A 692 -14.13 9.97 -6.44
N GLY A 693 -13.46 9.40 -7.45
CA GLY A 693 -12.13 9.80 -7.89
C GLY A 693 -12.11 10.88 -8.99
N LEU A 694 -13.16 11.70 -9.12
CA LEU A 694 -13.29 12.74 -10.16
C LEU A 694 -12.02 13.60 -10.29
N HIS A 695 -11.53 14.08 -9.16
CA HIS A 695 -10.42 15.04 -9.10
C HIS A 695 -9.02 14.39 -8.99
N ARG A 696 -8.91 13.06 -9.10
CA ARG A 696 -7.62 12.38 -8.99
C ARG A 696 -6.76 12.53 -10.22
N TYR A 697 -5.54 12.97 -10.00
CA TYR A 697 -4.50 13.01 -11.02
C TYR A 697 -4.18 11.61 -11.57
N ALA A 698 -3.81 11.53 -12.82
CA ALA A 698 -3.32 10.28 -13.41
C ALA A 698 -1.90 10.48 -13.93
N VAL A 699 -0.94 10.00 -13.16
CA VAL A 699 0.48 10.07 -13.55
C VAL A 699 0.70 9.34 -14.87
N PRO A 700 1.32 9.98 -15.89
CA PRO A 700 1.75 9.28 -17.09
C PRO A 700 2.75 8.18 -16.75
N ALA A 701 2.34 6.94 -16.93
CA ALA A 701 3.16 5.77 -16.63
C ALA A 701 2.68 4.56 -17.44
N ALA A 702 3.55 3.60 -17.65
CA ALA A 702 3.19 2.28 -18.13
C ALA A 702 2.47 1.53 -17.02
N GLY A 703 1.17 1.28 -17.19
CA GLY A 703 0.35 0.56 -16.21
C GLY A 703 0.72 -0.90 -16.09
N SER A 704 0.55 -1.47 -14.89
CA SER A 704 0.76 -2.91 -14.68
C SER A 704 -0.28 -3.78 -15.40
N SER A 705 -1.48 -3.23 -15.63
CA SER A 705 -2.60 -3.97 -16.24
C SER A 705 -3.69 -3.07 -16.82
N SER A 706 -3.73 -1.79 -16.39
CA SER A 706 -4.80 -0.87 -16.76
C SER A 706 -4.31 0.22 -17.69
N ILE A 707 -5.24 0.72 -18.49
CA ILE A 707 -5.03 1.80 -19.47
C ILE A 707 -4.74 3.14 -18.74
N ASN A 708 -3.75 3.90 -19.21
CA ASN A 708 -3.43 5.22 -18.66
C ASN A 708 -4.31 6.31 -19.29
N ARG A 709 -5.24 6.88 -18.50
CA ARG A 709 -6.22 7.85 -19.01
C ARG A 709 -5.57 9.14 -19.54
N SER A 710 -4.53 9.66 -18.87
CA SER A 710 -3.83 10.88 -19.31
C SER A 710 -3.18 10.69 -20.67
N PHE A 711 -2.59 9.52 -20.93
CA PHE A 711 -2.00 9.17 -22.22
C PHE A 711 -3.02 9.22 -23.37
N TYR A 712 -4.17 8.55 -23.21
CA TYR A 712 -5.19 8.50 -24.27
C TYR A 712 -5.88 9.85 -24.47
N VAL A 713 -6.22 10.55 -23.39
CA VAL A 713 -6.86 11.88 -23.48
C VAL A 713 -5.94 12.88 -24.17
N SER A 714 -4.64 12.90 -23.87
CA SER A 714 -3.67 13.78 -24.53
C SER A 714 -3.54 13.51 -26.03
N ARG A 715 -3.87 12.31 -26.48
CA ARG A 715 -3.83 11.87 -27.88
C ARG A 715 -5.16 12.08 -28.63
N GLY A 716 -6.13 12.76 -27.99
CA GLY A 716 -7.38 13.15 -28.61
C GLY A 716 -8.52 12.15 -28.47
N TYR A 717 -8.41 11.17 -27.57
CA TYR A 717 -9.52 10.31 -27.16
C TYR A 717 -10.40 11.00 -26.11
N LEU A 718 -11.69 10.75 -26.15
CA LEU A 718 -12.52 10.82 -24.95
C LEU A 718 -12.25 9.59 -24.09
N PHE A 719 -12.39 9.75 -22.78
CA PHE A 719 -12.21 8.63 -21.85
C PHE A 719 -13.34 8.63 -20.82
N PHE A 720 -14.09 7.52 -20.73
CA PHE A 720 -15.28 7.41 -19.89
C PHE A 720 -15.12 6.34 -18.83
N VAL A 721 -15.41 6.69 -17.56
CA VAL A 721 -15.32 5.80 -16.39
C VAL A 721 -16.66 5.77 -15.68
N PRO A 722 -17.56 4.80 -16.00
CA PRO A 722 -18.87 4.66 -15.37
C PRO A 722 -18.79 3.94 -14.01
N ASP A 723 -19.72 4.26 -13.10
CA ASP A 723 -20.01 3.48 -11.90
C ASP A 723 -20.90 2.29 -12.22
N ILE A 724 -20.66 1.17 -11.53
CA ILE A 724 -21.40 -0.07 -11.68
C ILE A 724 -21.89 -0.56 -10.32
N PRO A 725 -23.19 -0.57 -10.05
CA PRO A 725 -23.82 -1.34 -8.97
C PRO A 725 -24.12 -2.76 -9.45
N TYR A 726 -24.32 -3.70 -8.51
CA TYR A 726 -24.58 -5.09 -8.87
C TYR A 726 -25.81 -5.64 -8.20
N GLU A 727 -26.49 -6.51 -8.92
CA GLU A 727 -27.55 -7.41 -8.43
C GLU A 727 -26.96 -8.79 -8.19
N LEU A 728 -27.31 -9.41 -7.06
CA LEU A 728 -26.86 -10.76 -6.70
C LEU A 728 -27.33 -11.79 -7.73
N GLY A 729 -26.40 -12.65 -8.14
CA GLY A 729 -26.64 -13.68 -9.18
C GLY A 729 -26.45 -13.18 -10.62
N HIS A 730 -26.40 -11.84 -10.84
CA HIS A 730 -26.42 -11.24 -12.17
C HIS A 730 -25.26 -10.23 -12.42
N PRO A 731 -24.00 -10.52 -12.03
CA PRO A 731 -22.93 -9.51 -12.12
C PRO A 731 -22.63 -9.06 -13.55
N GLY A 732 -22.69 -9.93 -14.53
CA GLY A 732 -22.46 -9.57 -15.94
C GLY A 732 -23.56 -8.70 -16.52
N GLU A 733 -24.83 -9.01 -16.22
CA GLU A 733 -25.99 -8.23 -16.61
C GLU A 733 -25.97 -6.84 -15.96
N SER A 734 -25.70 -6.78 -14.66
CA SER A 734 -25.57 -5.51 -13.91
C SER A 734 -24.53 -4.59 -14.51
N ALA A 735 -23.36 -5.12 -14.88
CA ALA A 735 -22.33 -4.34 -15.57
C ALA A 735 -22.83 -3.80 -16.94
N ALA A 736 -23.53 -4.60 -17.73
CA ALA A 736 -24.07 -4.17 -19.01
C ALA A 736 -25.20 -3.13 -18.84
N ASP A 737 -26.07 -3.31 -17.85
CA ASP A 737 -27.21 -2.43 -17.56
C ASP A 737 -26.75 -1.06 -17.00
N ALA A 738 -25.58 -0.98 -16.43
CA ALA A 738 -24.95 0.28 -16.02
C ALA A 738 -24.17 0.92 -17.18
N VAL A 739 -23.25 0.20 -17.80
CA VAL A 739 -22.25 0.73 -18.74
C VAL A 739 -22.87 1.09 -20.10
N ILE A 740 -23.70 0.21 -20.67
CA ILE A 740 -24.26 0.45 -22.02
C ILE A 740 -25.11 1.71 -22.05
N PRO A 741 -26.09 1.94 -21.15
CA PRO A 741 -26.82 3.20 -21.11
C PRO A 741 -25.93 4.42 -20.85
N GLY A 742 -24.89 4.29 -20.02
CA GLY A 742 -23.90 5.34 -19.82
C GLY A 742 -23.20 5.74 -21.12
N VAL A 743 -22.69 4.76 -21.87
CA VAL A 743 -22.06 5.00 -23.19
C VAL A 743 -23.08 5.62 -24.17
N LEU A 744 -24.33 5.14 -24.20
CA LEU A 744 -25.37 5.70 -25.06
C LEU A 744 -25.71 7.14 -24.69
N SER A 745 -25.74 7.48 -23.39
CA SER A 745 -25.97 8.85 -22.94
C SER A 745 -24.90 9.82 -23.43
N ILE A 746 -23.62 9.39 -23.44
CA ILE A 746 -22.51 10.19 -23.98
C ILE A 746 -22.59 10.30 -25.50
N LEU A 747 -22.99 9.22 -26.18
CA LEU A 747 -23.24 9.22 -27.65
C LEU A 747 -24.32 10.24 -28.04
N ASP A 748 -25.38 10.38 -27.26
CA ASP A 748 -26.48 11.31 -27.51
C ASP A 748 -26.05 12.79 -27.42
N LEU A 749 -24.92 13.10 -26.75
CA LEU A 749 -24.31 14.42 -26.73
C LEU A 749 -23.76 14.83 -28.11
N GLY A 750 -23.57 13.89 -29.01
CA GLY A 750 -23.34 14.14 -30.42
C GLY A 750 -21.89 14.29 -30.85
N PHE A 751 -20.92 14.23 -29.98
CA PHE A 751 -19.47 14.37 -30.27
C PHE A 751 -18.68 13.05 -30.26
N VAL A 752 -19.27 11.94 -29.91
CA VAL A 752 -18.61 10.61 -29.99
C VAL A 752 -18.80 10.02 -31.39
N ASP A 753 -17.76 9.38 -31.92
CA ASP A 753 -17.87 8.53 -33.11
C ASP A 753 -18.36 7.14 -32.69
N ARG A 754 -19.58 6.81 -33.11
CA ARG A 754 -20.23 5.52 -32.74
C ARG A 754 -19.43 4.27 -33.12
N ASP A 755 -18.70 4.37 -34.23
CA ASP A 755 -17.95 3.25 -34.78
C ASP A 755 -16.54 3.13 -34.19
N ARG A 756 -16.17 4.02 -33.23
CA ARG A 756 -14.83 4.17 -32.64
C ARG A 756 -14.87 4.20 -31.11
N ILE A 757 -15.53 3.21 -30.52
CA ILE A 757 -15.60 3.05 -29.07
C ILE A 757 -14.83 1.79 -28.68
N GLY A 758 -13.76 1.96 -27.87
CA GLY A 758 -12.98 0.88 -27.27
C GLY A 758 -13.33 0.66 -25.81
N VAL A 759 -13.09 -0.53 -25.30
CA VAL A 759 -13.28 -0.85 -23.88
C VAL A 759 -12.09 -1.63 -23.34
N GLN A 760 -11.63 -1.27 -22.13
CA GLN A 760 -10.51 -1.91 -21.44
C GLN A 760 -10.85 -2.17 -19.99
N GLY A 761 -10.40 -3.33 -19.46
CA GLY A 761 -10.48 -3.65 -18.04
C GLY A 761 -9.75 -4.95 -17.71
N HIS A 762 -9.27 -5.02 -16.47
CA HIS A 762 -8.46 -6.11 -15.97
C HIS A 762 -9.19 -6.89 -14.88
N SER A 763 -8.89 -8.18 -14.71
CA SER A 763 -9.41 -9.03 -13.64
C SER A 763 -10.95 -9.08 -13.66
N TRP A 764 -11.61 -8.50 -12.65
CA TRP A 764 -13.06 -8.37 -12.62
C TRP A 764 -13.59 -7.51 -13.80
N GLY A 765 -12.89 -6.43 -14.15
CA GLY A 765 -13.16 -5.64 -15.36
C GLY A 765 -13.05 -6.47 -16.63
N GLY A 766 -12.02 -7.33 -16.73
CA GLY A 766 -11.84 -8.27 -17.85
C GLY A 766 -12.98 -9.27 -17.98
N TYR A 767 -13.50 -9.79 -16.85
CA TYR A 767 -14.72 -10.61 -16.84
C TYR A 767 -15.91 -9.86 -17.41
N GLN A 768 -16.18 -8.66 -16.89
CA GLN A 768 -17.32 -7.84 -17.28
C GLN A 768 -17.30 -7.54 -18.79
N ILE A 769 -16.14 -7.17 -19.32
CA ILE A 769 -15.95 -6.92 -20.75
C ILE A 769 -16.21 -8.18 -21.57
N SER A 770 -15.59 -9.29 -21.17
CA SER A 770 -15.76 -10.57 -21.86
C SER A 770 -17.22 -11.00 -21.90
N TRP A 771 -17.99 -10.77 -20.84
CA TRP A 771 -19.44 -11.03 -20.80
C TRP A 771 -20.21 -10.04 -21.68
N MET A 772 -19.94 -8.75 -21.57
CA MET A 772 -20.67 -7.68 -22.26
C MET A 772 -20.57 -7.79 -23.78
N ILE A 773 -19.40 -8.13 -24.34
CA ILE A 773 -19.21 -8.32 -25.78
C ILE A 773 -19.89 -9.58 -26.33
N THR A 774 -20.39 -10.47 -25.47
CA THR A 774 -21.30 -11.57 -25.90
C THR A 774 -22.74 -11.09 -26.13
N ARG A 775 -23.10 -9.91 -25.58
CA ARG A 775 -24.48 -9.37 -25.59
C ARG A 775 -24.61 -8.13 -26.46
N SER A 776 -23.53 -7.41 -26.70
CA SER A 776 -23.55 -6.14 -27.44
C SER A 776 -22.38 -6.03 -28.42
N ASN A 777 -22.64 -5.41 -29.58
CA ASN A 777 -21.64 -5.07 -30.59
C ASN A 777 -21.35 -3.56 -30.59
N LEU A 778 -21.52 -2.89 -29.42
CA LEU A 778 -21.31 -1.46 -29.27
C LEU A 778 -19.83 -1.08 -29.41
N PHE A 779 -18.94 -1.97 -29.00
CA PHE A 779 -17.50 -1.72 -28.96
C PHE A 779 -16.81 -2.20 -30.23
N ALA A 780 -16.01 -1.33 -30.85
CA ALA A 780 -15.21 -1.62 -32.02
C ALA A 780 -13.97 -2.46 -31.69
N ALA A 781 -13.47 -2.37 -30.46
CA ALA A 781 -12.34 -3.14 -29.93
C ALA A 781 -12.45 -3.31 -28.41
N ALA A 782 -12.00 -4.45 -27.91
CA ALA A 782 -12.00 -4.78 -26.48
C ALA A 782 -10.65 -5.33 -26.06
N GLU A 783 -10.16 -4.88 -24.89
CA GLU A 783 -9.05 -5.51 -24.17
C GLU A 783 -9.56 -6.01 -22.81
N ALA A 784 -9.29 -7.29 -22.52
CA ALA A 784 -9.66 -7.95 -21.28
C ALA A 784 -8.43 -8.60 -20.64
N GLY A 785 -7.87 -7.94 -19.64
CA GLY A 785 -6.74 -8.45 -18.89
C GLY A 785 -7.19 -9.49 -17.84
N ALA A 786 -6.48 -10.62 -17.76
CA ALA A 786 -6.71 -11.71 -16.81
C ALA A 786 -8.20 -12.02 -16.54
N PRO A 787 -9.05 -12.20 -17.57
CA PRO A 787 -10.49 -12.32 -17.42
C PRO A 787 -10.90 -13.66 -16.81
N VAL A 788 -11.88 -13.64 -15.92
CA VAL A 788 -12.63 -14.86 -15.56
C VAL A 788 -13.68 -15.10 -16.64
N VAL A 789 -13.55 -16.19 -17.40
CA VAL A 789 -14.46 -16.46 -18.54
C VAL A 789 -15.31 -17.71 -18.34
N ASN A 790 -14.95 -18.56 -17.40
CA ASN A 790 -15.66 -19.78 -17.06
C ASN A 790 -15.76 -19.90 -15.54
N MET A 791 -16.85 -19.41 -14.97
CA MET A 791 -17.06 -19.41 -13.52
C MET A 791 -17.18 -20.83 -12.95
N THR A 792 -17.59 -21.82 -13.78
CA THR A 792 -17.71 -23.20 -13.31
C THR A 792 -16.34 -23.84 -13.01
N SER A 793 -15.33 -23.59 -13.85
CA SER A 793 -13.96 -24.08 -13.61
C SER A 793 -13.20 -23.18 -12.62
N ALA A 794 -13.44 -21.88 -12.66
CA ALA A 794 -12.80 -20.93 -11.75
C ALA A 794 -13.27 -21.06 -10.29
N TYR A 795 -14.48 -21.58 -10.03
CA TYR A 795 -15.03 -21.81 -8.68
C TYR A 795 -14.16 -22.76 -7.85
N GLY A 796 -13.64 -23.83 -8.45
CA GLY A 796 -12.68 -24.74 -7.81
C GLY A 796 -11.22 -24.36 -8.02
N GLY A 797 -10.93 -23.19 -8.62
CA GLY A 797 -9.56 -22.72 -8.84
C GLY A 797 -8.90 -22.24 -7.56
N ILE A 798 -7.57 -22.26 -7.56
CA ILE A 798 -6.74 -21.78 -6.44
C ILE A 798 -6.25 -20.37 -6.74
N ARG A 799 -6.28 -19.49 -5.75
CA ARG A 799 -5.53 -18.22 -5.70
C ARG A 799 -4.12 -18.51 -5.17
N TRP A 800 -3.21 -18.85 -6.05
CA TRP A 800 -1.87 -19.33 -5.68
C TRP A 800 -1.09 -18.37 -4.78
N GLY A 801 -1.32 -17.05 -4.89
CA GLY A 801 -0.67 -16.08 -3.99
C GLY A 801 -1.13 -16.16 -2.53
N THR A 802 -2.24 -16.84 -2.24
CA THR A 802 -2.76 -17.04 -0.87
C THR A 802 -3.05 -18.49 -0.55
N GLY A 803 -2.96 -19.38 -1.54
CA GLY A 803 -3.36 -20.77 -1.40
C GLY A 803 -4.86 -21.02 -1.27
N MET A 804 -5.68 -19.96 -1.21
CA MET A 804 -7.14 -20.09 -0.99
C MET A 804 -7.86 -20.61 -2.24
N VAL A 805 -8.85 -21.47 -2.05
CA VAL A 805 -9.82 -21.80 -3.09
C VAL A 805 -10.69 -20.58 -3.38
N ARG A 806 -11.14 -20.43 -4.64
CA ARG A 806 -11.92 -19.26 -5.07
C ARG A 806 -13.41 -19.31 -4.70
N GLN A 807 -13.90 -20.34 -4.03
CA GLN A 807 -15.32 -20.54 -3.67
C GLN A 807 -15.90 -19.33 -2.94
N PHE A 808 -15.19 -18.81 -1.92
CA PHE A 808 -15.62 -17.63 -1.17
C PHE A 808 -15.90 -16.43 -2.05
N GLN A 809 -15.15 -16.29 -3.16
CA GLN A 809 -15.28 -15.15 -4.07
C GLN A 809 -16.64 -15.16 -4.81
N TYR A 810 -17.17 -16.33 -5.10
CA TYR A 810 -18.46 -16.51 -5.76
C TYR A 810 -19.61 -16.47 -4.76
N GLU A 811 -19.44 -17.11 -3.62
CA GLU A 811 -20.49 -17.26 -2.64
C GLU A 811 -20.71 -16.01 -1.78
N GLN A 812 -19.62 -15.28 -1.45
CA GLN A 812 -19.65 -14.22 -0.46
C GLN A 812 -19.19 -12.85 -0.96
N THR A 813 -18.26 -12.77 -1.93
CA THR A 813 -17.61 -11.51 -2.25
C THR A 813 -17.79 -11.06 -3.71
N GLN A 814 -16.73 -10.67 -4.39
CA GLN A 814 -16.70 -9.93 -5.65
C GLN A 814 -17.56 -10.50 -6.78
N SER A 815 -17.65 -11.81 -6.90
CA SER A 815 -18.39 -12.42 -8.03
C SER A 815 -19.90 -12.45 -7.85
N ARG A 816 -20.40 -12.12 -6.66
CA ARG A 816 -21.84 -11.88 -6.37
C ARG A 816 -22.80 -12.94 -6.86
N ILE A 817 -22.37 -14.19 -6.98
CA ILE A 817 -23.29 -15.30 -7.31
C ILE A 817 -24.17 -15.61 -6.08
N GLY A 818 -23.62 -15.56 -4.88
CA GLY A 818 -24.37 -15.70 -3.62
C GLY A 818 -24.84 -17.12 -3.33
N GLY A 819 -24.14 -18.14 -3.81
CA GLY A 819 -24.41 -19.55 -3.52
C GLY A 819 -23.47 -20.49 -4.23
N THR A 820 -23.51 -21.77 -3.85
CA THR A 820 -22.64 -22.81 -4.37
C THR A 820 -22.91 -23.13 -5.86
N LEU A 821 -21.91 -23.70 -6.53
CA LEU A 821 -22.07 -24.19 -7.92
C LEU A 821 -23.19 -25.21 -8.04
N TRP A 822 -23.48 -25.99 -7.01
CA TRP A 822 -24.53 -27.04 -7.02
C TRP A 822 -25.94 -26.49 -6.75
N ASP A 823 -26.04 -25.38 -6.00
CA ASP A 823 -27.30 -24.70 -5.71
C ASP A 823 -27.73 -23.77 -6.84
N ARG A 824 -26.77 -23.14 -7.54
CA ARG A 824 -26.98 -22.10 -8.55
C ARG A 824 -26.28 -22.39 -9.88
N PRO A 825 -26.36 -23.60 -10.44
CA PRO A 825 -25.60 -23.99 -11.62
C PRO A 825 -25.93 -23.13 -12.86
N LEU A 826 -27.13 -22.58 -12.96
CA LEU A 826 -27.53 -21.76 -14.12
C LEU A 826 -26.91 -20.38 -14.06
N GLU A 827 -26.82 -19.77 -12.89
CA GLU A 827 -26.18 -18.49 -12.68
C GLU A 827 -24.67 -18.58 -12.98
N TYR A 828 -23.99 -19.68 -12.61
CA TYR A 828 -22.61 -19.93 -13.00
C TYR A 828 -22.44 -20.04 -14.51
N LEU A 829 -23.35 -20.72 -15.21
CA LEU A 829 -23.30 -20.87 -16.67
C LEU A 829 -23.64 -19.57 -17.39
N ASP A 830 -24.64 -18.82 -16.96
CA ASP A 830 -25.04 -17.55 -17.60
C ASP A 830 -23.99 -16.45 -17.42
N ASN A 831 -23.33 -16.42 -16.27
CA ASN A 831 -22.23 -15.52 -15.99
C ASN A 831 -20.87 -16.00 -16.52
N SER A 832 -20.84 -17.09 -17.32
CA SER A 832 -19.61 -17.57 -17.98
C SER A 832 -19.60 -17.19 -19.45
N PRO A 833 -18.92 -16.13 -19.88
CA PRO A 833 -18.91 -15.68 -21.28
C PRO A 833 -18.36 -16.71 -22.26
N LEU A 834 -17.57 -17.68 -21.83
CA LEU A 834 -17.05 -18.76 -22.64
C LEU A 834 -18.15 -19.54 -23.38
N PHE A 835 -19.27 -19.81 -22.71
CA PHE A 835 -20.37 -20.58 -23.30
C PHE A 835 -21.18 -19.79 -24.35
N GLN A 836 -20.87 -18.50 -24.52
CA GLN A 836 -21.50 -17.60 -25.49
C GLN A 836 -20.46 -16.92 -26.40
N ALA A 837 -19.23 -17.43 -26.45
CA ALA A 837 -18.15 -16.91 -27.29
C ALA A 837 -18.50 -16.88 -28.80
N ASP A 838 -19.45 -17.75 -29.25
CA ASP A 838 -19.98 -17.74 -30.63
C ASP A 838 -20.68 -16.42 -30.99
N LYS A 839 -21.18 -15.66 -30.02
CA LYS A 839 -21.89 -14.39 -30.23
C LYS A 839 -20.95 -13.21 -30.35
N ILE A 840 -19.73 -13.30 -29.85
CA ILE A 840 -18.75 -12.21 -29.87
C ILE A 840 -18.42 -11.84 -31.32
N GLN A 841 -18.48 -10.55 -31.66
CA GLN A 841 -18.04 -9.99 -32.93
C GLN A 841 -16.90 -8.98 -32.77
N THR A 842 -16.76 -8.39 -31.60
CA THR A 842 -15.72 -7.45 -31.25
C THR A 842 -14.35 -8.13 -31.23
N PRO A 843 -13.33 -7.59 -31.92
CA PRO A 843 -11.93 -8.03 -31.76
C PRO A 843 -11.50 -7.95 -30.30
N LEU A 844 -10.90 -9.05 -29.79
CA LEU A 844 -10.55 -9.18 -28.38
C LEU A 844 -9.03 -9.35 -28.21
N LEU A 845 -8.40 -8.40 -27.55
CA LEU A 845 -7.06 -8.54 -27.00
C LEU A 845 -7.19 -9.03 -25.56
N MET A 846 -6.34 -9.95 -25.14
CA MET A 846 -6.25 -10.42 -23.76
C MET A 846 -4.79 -10.37 -23.31
N MET A 847 -4.56 -9.97 -22.06
CA MET A 847 -3.29 -10.18 -21.34
C MET A 847 -3.58 -11.13 -20.18
N HIS A 848 -2.87 -12.28 -20.11
CA HIS A 848 -3.01 -13.21 -19.01
C HIS A 848 -1.71 -13.98 -18.83
N ASN A 849 -1.10 -13.88 -17.68
CA ASN A 849 0.24 -14.37 -17.41
C ASN A 849 0.22 -15.79 -16.83
N ASP A 850 1.30 -16.54 -17.07
CA ASP A 850 1.43 -17.95 -16.66
C ASP A 850 1.63 -18.14 -15.15
N GLU A 851 2.12 -17.13 -14.44
CA GLU A 851 2.23 -17.12 -12.98
C GLU A 851 1.17 -16.24 -12.31
N ASP A 852 -0.01 -16.13 -12.91
CA ASP A 852 -1.12 -15.38 -12.30
C ASP A 852 -1.55 -16.03 -10.99
N THR A 853 -1.28 -15.33 -9.89
CA THR A 853 -1.55 -15.78 -8.53
C THR A 853 -2.99 -15.54 -8.06
N ALA A 854 -3.81 -14.81 -8.84
CA ALA A 854 -5.17 -14.41 -8.49
C ALA A 854 -6.24 -15.09 -9.34
N VAL A 855 -6.10 -15.08 -10.67
CA VAL A 855 -7.01 -15.71 -11.62
C VAL A 855 -6.27 -16.83 -12.35
N PRO A 856 -6.75 -18.09 -12.28
CA PRO A 856 -6.09 -19.18 -12.97
C PRO A 856 -5.92 -18.84 -14.47
N TRP A 857 -4.69 -18.87 -14.98
CA TRP A 857 -4.42 -18.40 -16.34
C TRP A 857 -5.06 -19.25 -17.43
N TYR A 858 -5.52 -20.45 -17.10
CA TYR A 858 -6.35 -21.26 -17.97
C TYR A 858 -7.64 -20.56 -18.42
N GLN A 859 -8.15 -19.58 -17.64
CA GLN A 859 -9.31 -18.78 -18.02
C GLN A 859 -9.05 -18.01 -19.32
N GLY A 860 -7.90 -17.38 -19.47
CA GLY A 860 -7.50 -16.71 -20.72
C GLY A 860 -7.30 -17.69 -21.87
N ILE A 861 -6.69 -18.86 -21.61
CA ILE A 861 -6.50 -19.93 -22.60
C ILE A 861 -7.85 -20.43 -23.12
N GLU A 862 -8.81 -20.73 -22.22
CA GLU A 862 -10.13 -21.23 -22.59
C GLU A 862 -10.83 -20.25 -23.57
N MET A 863 -10.82 -18.95 -23.29
CA MET A 863 -11.41 -17.95 -24.18
C MET A 863 -10.64 -17.84 -25.50
N PHE A 864 -9.31 -17.77 -25.47
CA PHE A 864 -8.52 -17.67 -26.68
C PHE A 864 -8.73 -18.85 -27.62
N VAL A 865 -8.73 -20.06 -27.06
CA VAL A 865 -8.93 -21.30 -27.84
C VAL A 865 -10.34 -21.34 -28.42
N ALA A 866 -11.37 -20.92 -27.66
CA ALA A 866 -12.72 -20.81 -28.14
C ALA A 866 -12.86 -19.83 -29.31
N MET A 867 -12.34 -18.60 -29.15
CA MET A 867 -12.34 -17.55 -30.18
C MET A 867 -11.61 -18.03 -31.45
N ARG A 868 -10.44 -18.64 -31.28
CA ARG A 868 -9.67 -19.21 -32.39
C ARG A 868 -10.44 -20.33 -33.11
N ARG A 869 -11.09 -21.25 -32.37
CA ARG A 869 -11.92 -22.32 -32.94
C ARG A 869 -13.09 -21.78 -33.73
N LEU A 870 -13.65 -20.66 -33.31
CA LEU A 870 -14.76 -19.96 -33.95
C LEU A 870 -14.31 -19.04 -35.10
N GLY A 871 -13.02 -18.90 -35.37
CA GLY A 871 -12.46 -18.04 -36.40
C GLY A 871 -12.64 -16.55 -36.15
N LYS A 872 -12.65 -16.14 -34.86
CA LYS A 872 -12.86 -14.75 -34.45
C LYS A 872 -11.51 -14.06 -34.13
N PRO A 873 -11.33 -12.76 -34.47
CA PRO A 873 -10.11 -12.02 -34.16
C PRO A 873 -9.84 -11.97 -32.66
N SER A 874 -8.74 -12.59 -32.23
CA SER A 874 -8.35 -12.55 -30.84
C SER A 874 -6.82 -12.75 -30.66
N TRP A 875 -6.26 -12.13 -29.67
CA TRP A 875 -4.83 -12.21 -29.27
C TRP A 875 -4.75 -12.48 -27.77
N LEU A 876 -3.77 -13.28 -27.36
CA LEU A 876 -3.43 -13.53 -25.98
C LEU A 876 -1.96 -13.20 -25.77
N LEU A 877 -1.69 -12.20 -24.96
CA LEU A 877 -0.35 -11.82 -24.52
C LEU A 877 -0.07 -12.52 -23.20
N ASN A 878 0.99 -13.33 -23.17
CA ASN A 878 1.49 -13.96 -21.96
C ASN A 878 2.91 -13.45 -21.71
N TYR A 879 3.08 -12.66 -20.66
CA TYR A 879 4.40 -12.24 -20.17
C TYR A 879 4.89 -13.28 -19.18
N ASN A 880 5.84 -14.11 -19.61
CA ASN A 880 6.28 -15.27 -18.85
C ASN A 880 6.92 -14.88 -17.52
N GLY A 881 6.54 -15.59 -16.46
CA GLY A 881 7.01 -15.36 -15.10
C GLY A 881 6.41 -14.09 -14.46
N GLU A 882 5.40 -13.46 -15.09
CA GLU A 882 4.70 -12.33 -14.48
C GLU A 882 3.43 -12.81 -13.75
N PRO A 883 3.11 -12.18 -12.61
CA PRO A 883 1.91 -12.51 -11.85
C PRO A 883 0.65 -11.87 -12.45
N HIS A 884 -0.38 -11.64 -11.63
CA HIS A 884 -1.68 -11.09 -12.02
C HIS A 884 -1.61 -9.71 -12.72
N GLY A 885 -0.68 -8.86 -12.30
CA GLY A 885 -0.32 -7.60 -12.96
C GLY A 885 1.17 -7.59 -13.27
N LEU A 886 1.59 -6.89 -14.30
CA LEU A 886 2.99 -6.82 -14.72
C LEU A 886 3.84 -6.09 -13.68
N ARG A 887 4.96 -6.68 -13.30
CA ARG A 887 5.91 -6.09 -12.35
C ARG A 887 7.12 -5.46 -13.06
N ARG A 888 7.67 -6.16 -14.07
CA ARG A 888 8.86 -5.70 -14.79
C ARG A 888 8.53 -4.51 -15.68
N GLU A 889 9.29 -3.43 -15.54
CA GLU A 889 9.07 -2.18 -16.29
C GLU A 889 9.06 -2.41 -17.81
N ALA A 890 9.99 -3.21 -18.32
CA ALA A 890 10.07 -3.56 -19.75
C ALA A 890 8.77 -4.21 -20.26
N ASN A 891 8.16 -5.10 -19.45
CA ASN A 891 6.90 -5.75 -19.78
C ASN A 891 5.72 -4.79 -19.72
N ARG A 892 5.68 -3.90 -18.72
CA ARG A 892 4.68 -2.83 -18.63
C ARG A 892 4.72 -1.90 -19.85
N ARG A 893 5.90 -1.49 -20.27
CA ARG A 893 6.11 -0.65 -21.46
C ARG A 893 5.68 -1.36 -22.74
N ASP A 894 6.08 -2.60 -22.95
CA ASP A 894 5.67 -3.39 -24.11
C ASP A 894 4.15 -3.57 -24.17
N PHE A 895 3.50 -3.86 -23.03
CA PHE A 895 2.05 -3.98 -22.96
C PHE A 895 1.34 -2.64 -23.27
N ALA A 896 1.82 -1.52 -22.72
CA ALA A 896 1.28 -0.20 -23.00
C ALA A 896 1.36 0.15 -24.50
N ILE A 897 2.49 -0.17 -25.15
CA ILE A 897 2.69 0.01 -26.61
C ILE A 897 1.71 -0.88 -27.40
N ARG A 898 1.58 -2.18 -27.05
CA ARG A 898 0.67 -3.07 -27.76
C ARG A 898 -0.80 -2.67 -27.59
N MET A 899 -1.18 -2.24 -26.41
CA MET A 899 -2.52 -1.73 -26.13
C MET A 899 -2.82 -0.48 -26.95
N GLN A 900 -1.87 0.46 -27.00
CA GLN A 900 -1.98 1.64 -27.89
C GLN A 900 -2.14 1.21 -29.36
N GLN A 901 -1.23 0.36 -29.88
CA GLN A 901 -1.28 -0.09 -31.27
C GLN A 901 -2.59 -0.79 -31.63
N PHE A 902 -3.12 -1.59 -30.69
CA PHE A 902 -4.40 -2.27 -30.87
C PHE A 902 -5.56 -1.28 -30.97
N PHE A 903 -5.68 -0.34 -30.03
CA PHE A 903 -6.76 0.64 -30.06
C PHE A 903 -6.59 1.67 -31.16
N ASP A 904 -5.38 2.17 -31.43
CA ASP A 904 -5.14 3.08 -32.56
C ASP A 904 -5.50 2.45 -33.91
N HIS A 905 -5.29 1.12 -34.07
CA HIS A 905 -5.71 0.43 -35.29
C HIS A 905 -7.23 0.47 -35.50
N TYR A 906 -8.01 0.14 -34.45
CA TYR A 906 -9.47 0.04 -34.58
C TYR A 906 -10.20 1.37 -34.43
N LEU A 907 -9.62 2.33 -33.72
CA LEU A 907 -10.30 3.56 -33.34
C LEU A 907 -9.73 4.82 -34.05
N MET A 908 -8.50 4.76 -34.56
CA MET A 908 -7.82 5.88 -35.24
C MET A 908 -7.38 5.58 -36.67
N ASP A 909 -7.81 4.42 -37.22
CA ASP A 909 -7.41 3.92 -38.57
C ASP A 909 -5.88 3.78 -38.74
N ALA A 910 -5.12 3.58 -37.67
CA ALA A 910 -3.70 3.36 -37.75
C ALA A 910 -3.38 2.01 -38.43
N PRO A 911 -2.27 1.91 -39.20
CA PRO A 911 -1.86 0.62 -39.76
C PRO A 911 -1.66 -0.42 -38.64
N PRO A 912 -2.06 -1.69 -38.85
CA PRO A 912 -1.84 -2.72 -37.80
C PRO A 912 -0.36 -3.04 -37.65
N PRO A 913 0.14 -3.40 -36.46
CA PRO A 913 1.50 -3.87 -36.27
C PRO A 913 1.66 -5.33 -36.74
N VAL A 914 2.90 -5.73 -36.97
CA VAL A 914 3.25 -7.11 -37.42
C VAL A 914 2.73 -8.16 -36.44
N TRP A 915 2.84 -7.92 -35.12
CA TRP A 915 2.35 -8.88 -34.12
C TRP A 915 0.85 -9.17 -34.20
N MET A 916 0.05 -8.22 -34.67
CA MET A 916 -1.39 -8.43 -34.86
C MET A 916 -1.71 -9.21 -36.15
N VAL A 917 -0.93 -9.01 -37.22
CA VAL A 917 -1.22 -9.58 -38.56
C VAL A 917 -0.55 -10.93 -38.74
N GLU A 918 0.72 -11.05 -38.38
CA GLU A 918 1.55 -12.22 -38.62
C GLU A 918 1.82 -13.02 -37.33
N GLY A 919 1.68 -12.38 -36.16
CA GLY A 919 2.13 -12.93 -34.88
C GLY A 919 3.65 -12.83 -34.71
N VAL A 920 4.15 -13.39 -33.64
CA VAL A 920 5.58 -13.56 -33.39
C VAL A 920 5.83 -15.07 -33.17
N PRO A 921 6.37 -15.78 -34.16
CA PRO A 921 6.67 -17.19 -34.03
C PRO A 921 7.66 -17.48 -32.90
N ALA A 922 7.49 -18.60 -32.19
CA ALA A 922 8.33 -18.97 -31.03
C ALA A 922 9.84 -18.98 -31.37
N VAL A 923 10.22 -19.33 -32.61
CA VAL A 923 11.62 -19.29 -33.07
C VAL A 923 12.21 -17.88 -33.16
N LEU A 924 11.38 -16.84 -33.14
CA LEU A 924 11.76 -15.43 -33.11
C LEU A 924 11.63 -14.77 -31.75
N LYS A 925 11.17 -15.53 -30.74
CA LYS A 925 11.07 -15.02 -29.36
C LYS A 925 12.44 -14.51 -28.88
N GLY A 926 12.46 -13.30 -28.29
CA GLY A 926 13.69 -12.64 -27.86
C GLY A 926 14.53 -12.01 -29.00
N ARG A 927 14.10 -12.13 -30.25
CA ARG A 927 14.78 -11.53 -31.42
C ARG A 927 13.99 -10.37 -32.05
N THR A 928 12.68 -10.42 -31.97
CA THR A 928 11.78 -9.34 -32.38
C THR A 928 10.55 -9.30 -31.51
N LEU A 929 10.01 -8.11 -31.27
CA LEU A 929 8.74 -7.87 -30.59
C LEU A 929 7.56 -7.74 -31.57
N GLY A 930 7.86 -7.58 -32.89
CA GLY A 930 6.84 -7.43 -33.95
C GLY A 930 6.07 -6.12 -33.88
N LEU A 931 6.61 -5.06 -33.25
CA LEU A 931 5.94 -3.78 -33.02
C LEU A 931 5.88 -2.88 -34.28
N ASP A 932 6.65 -3.21 -35.33
CA ASP A 932 6.66 -2.45 -36.57
C ASP A 932 5.29 -2.45 -37.24
N LEU A 933 4.87 -1.27 -37.74
CA LEU A 933 3.60 -1.12 -38.46
C LEU A 933 3.68 -1.68 -39.89
N VAL A 934 2.64 -2.42 -40.29
CA VAL A 934 2.54 -2.96 -41.65
C VAL A 934 2.14 -1.84 -42.65
N THR A 935 3.12 -1.32 -43.38
CA THR A 935 2.93 -0.18 -44.31
C THR A 935 2.50 -0.59 -45.71
N LYS A 936 2.41 -1.90 -45.99
CA LYS A 936 1.96 -2.40 -47.31
C LYS A 936 0.65 -3.17 -47.17
N PRO A 937 -0.32 -3.03 -48.07
CA PRO A 937 -1.51 -3.85 -48.03
C PRO A 937 -1.10 -5.31 -48.19
N VAL A 938 -1.47 -6.16 -47.22
CA VAL A 938 -1.34 -7.61 -47.29
C VAL A 938 -2.28 -8.04 -48.43
N THR A 939 -1.75 -8.35 -49.60
CA THR A 939 -2.50 -9.06 -50.61
C THR A 939 -2.88 -10.43 -50.05
N GLN A 940 -4.14 -10.63 -49.71
CA GLN A 940 -4.67 -11.95 -49.39
C GLN A 940 -4.26 -12.91 -50.52
N GLN A 941 -3.28 -13.74 -50.27
CA GLN A 941 -3.06 -14.91 -51.13
C GLN A 941 -4.29 -15.79 -51.00
N GLY A 942 -5.14 -15.71 -52.01
CA GLY A 942 -6.31 -16.57 -52.11
C GLY A 942 -5.92 -18.04 -52.00
N GLY A 943 -6.29 -18.66 -50.93
CA GLY A 943 -6.22 -20.11 -50.77
C GLY A 943 -7.07 -20.77 -51.83
N SER A 944 -6.43 -21.27 -52.86
CA SER A 944 -7.04 -22.09 -53.90
C SER A 944 -7.61 -23.34 -53.27
N GLY A 945 -8.93 -23.55 -53.43
CA GLY A 945 -9.69 -24.67 -52.94
C GLY A 945 -9.07 -26.01 -53.25
N GLY A 946 -8.88 -26.81 -52.23
CA GLY A 946 -8.73 -28.26 -52.31
C GLY A 946 -10.04 -28.90 -51.89
N GLY A 947 -10.68 -29.56 -52.87
CA GLY A 947 -11.95 -30.24 -52.71
C GLY A 947 -11.92 -31.35 -51.67
N ARG A 948 -13.11 -31.64 -51.17
CA ARG A 948 -13.48 -32.79 -50.34
C ARG A 948 -13.23 -34.14 -51.07
N PRO A 949 -13.06 -35.22 -50.33
CA PRO A 949 -14.21 -36.04 -49.98
C PRO A 949 -14.60 -36.06 -48.50
#